data_1b3e88b8092aa5f0e2cc3d6ddc9a3d07
#
_entry.id   1b3e88b8092aa5f0e2cc3d6ddc9a3d07
#
_cell.length_a   1.000
_cell.length_b   1.000
_cell.length_c   1.000
_cell.angle_alpha   90.00
_cell.angle_beta   90.00
_cell.angle_gamma   90.00
#
_symmetry.space_group_name_H-M   'P 1'
#
loop_
_entity.id
_entity.type
_entity.pdbx_description
1 polymer ?
#
loop_
_entity_poly.entity_id
_entity_poly.type
_entity_poly.pdbx_seq_one_letter_code
_entity_poly.pdbx_strand_id
1 'polypeptide(L)'
;MNAYDSYLAEIAERAETGLHPKPIDGAELVEQIIAIIQESSHPHRDQALEFFTYNTLPGTTSAAGVKASFLKQVINDEVAVAEISKESAFNQLSHMKGGPSIEVLLDLALGEDEDIAARAAAVLKTQVFLYEADTERLTRAHAAGNEIATEVLKSYAAAEFFTKLPDVPKTIELVTYVAGIGDISTDLLSPGSEAHSRSDRELHGRSLISPKAQQELVELQQQHPDRRVMLVAEKGTMGVGSSRMSGVNNVALWIGRQASPYVPFINIAPVVAGTNGISPIFLTTVGVTGGIGLDLKNWIKKTDDDGEVVMNEEGEPVLEQVYTIDTGTLLTINTEEMKLYKDGEPLIDVSSAFTPQKVEFMRAGGSYAIVFGKKLQTFAAKTLGVEAPAVFAPSKEISHEGQGLTAVEKIFNANAVGTTPGKTLHAGSDVRVEVDIVGSQDTTGLMTSQELEMMAATVISPIVDAAYQSGCHTASVWDKKAQVNIPKLMKFMNDFGLITARDPEGDYHSMTDVIHKVLNDITVDDWSIIIGGDSHTRMSKGVAFGADSGTVALALATGEASMPIPESVKVTFEGSMKPYMDFRDVVHATQAQMLREFDGDNVFQGRVIEVHIGTLLADQAFTFTDWTAEMKAKASICISQDETLIASLQIARDRIQIMIDKGMDNEQQVLAQLVGQANQRIAEIRSGDKPALKPDADAKYFAEFTVNLDEINEPMIADPDVSNDDVSKRYTHDTIRDLTYYRGEKKVDLGFVGSCMVHKGDMKVLARMLRNLEAMHGKVEFRAPLIVAPPTYNIIDELKKEGDWEPLQKYAGFVFDDTSPKNVARTEYDNMLYLERPGCNLCMGNQEKAQKGDTVMATSTRLFQGRVVGDTPNKLGESLLASTPVVVLSSILGRTPTIDEYKAAVRGIDLTSYAPPSEAMTVAG
;
A
#
# COMPACT_ATOMS: atom_id res chain seq x y z
N MET A 1 -28.49 5.34 -27.35
CA MET A 1 -28.95 5.97 -26.09
C MET A 1 -27.99 7.11 -25.86
N ASN A 2 -28.43 8.30 -25.56
CA ASN A 2 -27.51 9.40 -25.23
C ASN A 2 -26.94 9.20 -23.83
N ALA A 3 -25.92 9.97 -23.42
CA ALA A 3 -25.26 9.79 -22.14
C ALA A 3 -26.20 10.02 -20.93
N TYR A 4 -27.16 10.96 -21.07
CA TYR A 4 -28.14 11.23 -20.04
C TYR A 4 -29.09 10.05 -19.81
N ASP A 5 -29.66 9.49 -20.88
CA ASP A 5 -30.55 8.33 -20.79
C ASP A 5 -29.82 7.09 -20.25
N SER A 6 -28.55 6.90 -20.63
CA SER A 6 -27.72 5.83 -20.11
C SER A 6 -27.47 5.97 -18.62
N TYR A 7 -27.25 7.20 -18.15
CA TYR A 7 -27.08 7.49 -16.73
C TYR A 7 -28.36 7.26 -15.91
N LEU A 8 -29.53 7.61 -16.45
CA LEU A 8 -30.82 7.30 -15.81
C LEU A 8 -31.06 5.77 -15.70
N ALA A 9 -30.68 5.03 -16.72
CA ALA A 9 -30.78 3.55 -16.70
C ALA A 9 -29.83 2.96 -15.62
N GLU A 10 -28.62 3.47 -15.52
CA GLU A 10 -27.67 3.06 -14.48
C GLU A 10 -28.19 3.39 -13.06
N ILE A 11 -28.78 4.57 -12.87
CA ILE A 11 -29.44 4.95 -11.61
C ILE A 11 -30.52 3.94 -11.23
N ALA A 12 -31.36 3.56 -12.18
CA ALA A 12 -32.42 2.59 -11.94
C ALA A 12 -31.88 1.21 -11.55
N GLU A 13 -30.87 0.71 -12.26
CA GLU A 13 -30.21 -0.56 -11.95
C GLU A 13 -29.54 -0.54 -10.55
N ARG A 14 -28.88 0.55 -10.22
CA ARG A 14 -28.25 0.72 -8.89
C ARG A 14 -29.29 0.79 -7.77
N ALA A 15 -30.40 1.47 -8.00
CA ALA A 15 -31.50 1.58 -7.04
C ALA A 15 -32.14 0.21 -6.70
N GLU A 16 -32.20 -0.73 -7.65
CA GLU A 16 -32.68 -2.10 -7.40
C GLU A 16 -31.82 -2.83 -6.34
N THR A 17 -30.55 -2.47 -6.25
CA THR A 17 -29.63 -2.97 -5.25
C THR A 17 -29.46 -2.04 -4.05
N GLY A 18 -30.23 -0.92 -3.99
CA GLY A 18 -30.22 0.09 -2.95
C GLY A 18 -28.93 0.91 -2.91
N LEU A 19 -28.25 1.09 -4.05
CA LEU A 19 -27.10 1.97 -4.24
C LEU A 19 -27.53 3.32 -4.77
N HIS A 20 -26.82 4.39 -4.35
CA HIS A 20 -26.99 5.70 -4.92
C HIS A 20 -26.39 5.81 -6.33
N PRO A 21 -26.74 6.84 -7.12
CA PRO A 21 -26.12 7.12 -8.41
C PRO A 21 -24.60 7.23 -8.31
N LYS A 22 -23.88 6.76 -9.31
CA LYS A 22 -22.45 7.05 -9.40
C LYS A 22 -22.22 8.53 -9.65
N PRO A 23 -21.13 9.09 -9.09
CA PRO A 23 -20.71 10.44 -9.45
C PRO A 23 -20.41 10.56 -10.96
N ILE A 24 -20.69 11.73 -11.52
CA ILE A 24 -20.45 12.05 -12.94
C ILE A 24 -19.03 12.57 -13.10
N ASP A 25 -18.22 11.90 -13.89
CA ASP A 25 -16.81 12.20 -14.15
C ASP A 25 -16.52 12.59 -15.62
N GLY A 26 -17.46 12.36 -16.54
CA GLY A 26 -17.34 12.59 -17.98
C GLY A 26 -17.96 13.92 -18.46
N ALA A 27 -17.24 14.61 -19.36
CA ALA A 27 -17.69 15.89 -19.95
C ALA A 27 -19.01 15.77 -20.71
N GLU A 28 -19.14 14.74 -21.56
CA GLU A 28 -20.32 14.57 -22.44
C GLU A 28 -21.63 14.57 -21.66
N LEU A 29 -21.67 13.88 -20.53
CA LEU A 29 -22.89 13.84 -19.71
C LEU A 29 -23.20 15.20 -19.09
N VAL A 30 -22.18 15.94 -18.62
CA VAL A 30 -22.39 17.27 -18.05
C VAL A 30 -22.83 18.28 -19.11
N GLU A 31 -22.31 18.19 -20.35
CA GLU A 31 -22.76 19.02 -21.49
C GLU A 31 -24.24 18.77 -21.79
N GLN A 32 -24.70 17.51 -21.80
CA GLN A 32 -26.10 17.17 -21.98
C GLN A 32 -26.96 17.67 -20.82
N ILE A 33 -26.48 17.52 -19.57
CA ILE A 33 -27.15 18.08 -18.39
C ILE A 33 -27.33 19.61 -18.50
N ILE A 34 -26.29 20.31 -18.91
CA ILE A 34 -26.35 21.78 -19.11
C ILE A 34 -27.36 22.16 -20.20
N ALA A 35 -27.40 21.42 -21.32
CA ALA A 35 -28.38 21.64 -22.38
C ALA A 35 -29.82 21.48 -21.85
N ILE A 36 -30.06 20.46 -21.01
CA ILE A 36 -31.38 20.24 -20.37
C ILE A 36 -31.71 21.39 -19.39
N ILE A 37 -30.73 21.85 -18.61
CA ILE A 37 -30.94 22.97 -17.67
C ILE A 37 -31.31 24.26 -18.42
N GLN A 38 -30.72 24.52 -19.57
CA GLN A 38 -30.98 25.71 -20.38
C GLN A 38 -32.36 25.71 -21.07
N GLU A 39 -32.94 24.53 -21.27
CA GLU A 39 -34.32 24.40 -21.81
C GLU A 39 -35.33 24.46 -20.66
N SER A 40 -35.96 25.63 -20.47
CA SER A 40 -36.83 25.91 -19.32
C SER A 40 -38.07 25.00 -19.22
N SER A 41 -38.47 24.36 -20.31
CA SER A 41 -39.66 23.47 -20.38
C SER A 41 -39.27 21.97 -20.38
N HIS A 42 -37.99 21.64 -20.27
CA HIS A 42 -37.57 20.26 -20.35
C HIS A 42 -38.06 19.41 -19.15
N PRO A 43 -38.66 18.24 -19.38
CA PRO A 43 -39.29 17.45 -18.31
C PRO A 43 -38.32 16.94 -17.24
N HIS A 44 -37.03 16.83 -17.55
CA HIS A 44 -35.97 16.37 -16.64
C HIS A 44 -35.12 17.53 -16.07
N ARG A 45 -35.58 18.78 -16.22
CA ARG A 45 -34.76 19.94 -15.85
C ARG A 45 -34.43 20.00 -14.37
N ASP A 46 -35.37 19.72 -13.48
CA ASP A 46 -35.13 19.75 -12.02
C ASP A 46 -34.12 18.66 -11.63
N GLN A 47 -34.24 17.47 -12.22
CA GLN A 47 -33.31 16.38 -12.00
C GLN A 47 -31.90 16.71 -12.56
N ALA A 48 -31.81 17.34 -13.71
CA ALA A 48 -30.55 17.79 -14.29
C ALA A 48 -29.85 18.85 -13.42
N LEU A 49 -30.60 19.76 -12.81
CA LEU A 49 -30.06 20.71 -11.83
C LEU A 49 -29.50 20.03 -10.58
N GLU A 50 -30.17 18.99 -10.09
CA GLU A 50 -29.69 18.16 -8.99
C GLU A 50 -28.38 17.46 -9.38
N PHE A 51 -28.35 16.81 -10.54
CA PHE A 51 -27.14 16.11 -11.04
C PHE A 51 -25.98 17.06 -11.28
N PHE A 52 -26.22 18.23 -11.85
CA PHE A 52 -25.21 19.25 -12.02
C PHE A 52 -24.62 19.72 -10.70
N THR A 53 -25.48 19.96 -9.72
CA THR A 53 -25.06 20.52 -8.42
C THR A 53 -24.36 19.50 -7.57
N TYR A 54 -24.91 18.30 -7.41
CA TYR A 54 -24.52 17.33 -6.40
C TYR A 54 -23.83 16.07 -6.94
N ASN A 55 -24.08 15.67 -8.18
CA ASN A 55 -23.52 14.41 -8.70
C ASN A 55 -22.26 14.60 -9.53
N THR A 56 -21.98 15.84 -9.99
CA THR A 56 -20.81 16.11 -10.83
C THR A 56 -19.55 16.18 -9.96
N LEU A 57 -18.59 15.29 -10.20
CA LEU A 57 -17.35 15.23 -9.47
C LEU A 57 -16.54 16.54 -9.62
N PRO A 58 -16.00 17.05 -8.53
CA PRO A 58 -15.00 18.13 -8.57
C PRO A 58 -13.61 17.61 -8.97
N GLY A 59 -12.59 18.45 -8.81
CA GLY A 59 -11.20 18.09 -9.04
C GLY A 59 -10.79 18.25 -10.50
N THR A 60 -10.08 17.25 -11.03
CA THR A 60 -9.43 17.30 -12.35
C THR A 60 -10.21 16.56 -13.45
N THR A 61 -11.42 16.10 -13.16
CA THR A 61 -12.24 15.38 -14.15
C THR A 61 -12.65 16.27 -15.31
N SER A 62 -12.92 15.67 -16.47
CA SER A 62 -13.46 16.42 -17.62
C SER A 62 -14.84 17.01 -17.31
N ALA A 63 -15.63 16.36 -16.47
CA ALA A 63 -16.89 16.87 -15.93
C ALA A 63 -16.69 18.17 -15.13
N ALA A 64 -15.65 18.22 -14.29
CA ALA A 64 -15.31 19.42 -13.51
C ALA A 64 -14.96 20.62 -14.42
N GLY A 65 -14.26 20.36 -15.53
CA GLY A 65 -13.91 21.40 -16.51
C GLY A 65 -15.15 22.03 -17.16
N VAL A 66 -16.09 21.22 -17.60
CA VAL A 66 -17.35 21.68 -18.19
C VAL A 66 -18.20 22.42 -17.17
N LYS A 67 -18.31 21.89 -15.94
CA LYS A 67 -19.03 22.53 -14.83
C LYS A 67 -18.44 23.90 -14.49
N ALA A 68 -17.12 23.99 -14.30
CA ALA A 68 -16.44 25.25 -13.97
C ALA A 68 -16.64 26.32 -15.06
N SER A 69 -16.52 25.92 -16.35
CA SER A 69 -16.75 26.81 -17.49
C SER A 69 -18.19 27.33 -17.54
N PHE A 70 -19.17 26.50 -17.29
CA PHE A 70 -20.57 26.92 -17.24
C PHE A 70 -20.87 27.86 -16.06
N LEU A 71 -20.31 27.59 -14.88
CA LEU A 71 -20.42 28.49 -13.71
C LEU A 71 -19.82 29.86 -14.00
N LYS A 72 -18.68 29.93 -14.72
CA LYS A 72 -18.09 31.19 -15.19
C LYS A 72 -19.04 31.98 -16.07
N GLN A 73 -19.71 31.31 -17.02
CA GLN A 73 -20.71 31.97 -17.90
C GLN A 73 -21.87 32.56 -17.09
N VAL A 74 -22.34 31.85 -16.07
CA VAL A 74 -23.39 32.36 -15.15
C VAL A 74 -22.90 33.58 -14.36
N ILE A 75 -21.67 33.56 -13.86
CA ILE A 75 -21.06 34.64 -13.10
C ILE A 75 -20.93 35.93 -13.96
N ASN A 76 -20.57 35.76 -15.22
CA ASN A 76 -20.36 36.81 -16.19
C ASN A 76 -21.68 37.34 -16.84
N ASP A 77 -22.87 36.84 -16.44
CA ASP A 77 -24.16 37.08 -17.08
C ASP A 77 -24.23 36.66 -18.57
N GLU A 78 -23.37 35.78 -19.04
CA GLU A 78 -23.41 35.24 -20.38
C GLU A 78 -24.55 34.21 -20.54
N VAL A 79 -24.90 33.54 -19.43
CA VAL A 79 -25.99 32.58 -19.34
C VAL A 79 -26.78 32.86 -18.06
N ALA A 80 -28.11 32.90 -18.19
CA ALA A 80 -29.03 33.05 -17.05
C ALA A 80 -29.74 31.76 -16.72
N VAL A 81 -29.60 31.26 -15.51
CA VAL A 81 -30.34 30.13 -14.96
C VAL A 81 -30.98 30.57 -13.66
N ALA A 82 -32.30 30.48 -13.58
CA ALA A 82 -33.05 31.06 -12.44
C ALA A 82 -32.62 30.46 -11.07
N GLU A 83 -32.26 29.19 -11.07
CA GLU A 83 -31.87 28.41 -9.86
C GLU A 83 -30.39 28.52 -9.51
N ILE A 84 -29.56 29.00 -10.44
CA ILE A 84 -28.11 29.16 -10.23
C ILE A 84 -27.79 30.65 -10.28
N SER A 85 -27.93 31.34 -9.13
CA SER A 85 -27.47 32.70 -9.01
C SER A 85 -25.95 32.83 -9.05
N LYS A 86 -25.40 34.04 -9.25
CA LYS A 86 -23.96 34.29 -9.14
C LYS A 86 -23.40 33.82 -7.80
N GLU A 87 -24.11 34.04 -6.70
CA GLU A 87 -23.76 33.57 -5.37
C GLU A 87 -23.64 32.05 -5.33
N SER A 88 -24.65 31.37 -5.83
CA SER A 88 -24.67 29.91 -5.93
C SER A 88 -23.53 29.37 -6.81
N ALA A 89 -23.23 30.06 -7.92
CA ALA A 89 -22.11 29.67 -8.81
C ALA A 89 -20.76 29.81 -8.11
N PHE A 90 -20.51 30.91 -7.38
CA PHE A 90 -19.29 31.05 -6.57
C PHE A 90 -19.20 30.01 -5.46
N ASN A 91 -20.30 29.72 -4.78
CA ASN A 91 -20.33 28.66 -3.76
C ASN A 91 -19.97 27.29 -4.36
N GLN A 92 -20.52 26.95 -5.54
CA GLN A 92 -20.19 25.71 -6.21
C GLN A 92 -18.70 25.64 -6.61
N LEU A 93 -18.13 26.72 -7.17
CA LEU A 93 -16.69 26.80 -7.46
C LEU A 93 -15.83 26.61 -6.22
N SER A 94 -16.23 27.18 -5.07
CA SER A 94 -15.48 27.04 -3.80
C SER A 94 -15.41 25.59 -3.31
N HIS A 95 -16.41 24.77 -3.65
CA HIS A 95 -16.47 23.35 -3.28
C HIS A 95 -15.73 22.43 -4.26
N MET A 96 -15.32 22.92 -5.42
CA MET A 96 -14.61 22.11 -6.43
C MET A 96 -13.14 21.83 -6.08
N LYS A 97 -12.53 22.63 -5.19
CA LYS A 97 -11.22 22.36 -4.54
C LYS A 97 -10.04 22.12 -5.49
N GLY A 98 -9.94 22.81 -6.60
CA GLY A 98 -8.77 22.72 -7.48
C GLY A 98 -9.10 22.37 -8.92
N GLY A 99 -8.09 22.04 -9.71
CA GLY A 99 -8.22 21.77 -11.13
C GLY A 99 -8.81 22.94 -11.93
N PRO A 100 -9.69 22.68 -12.91
CA PRO A 100 -10.30 23.73 -13.76
C PRO A 100 -11.02 24.83 -12.99
N SER A 101 -11.49 24.59 -11.77
CA SER A 101 -12.11 25.63 -10.94
C SER A 101 -11.12 26.71 -10.53
N ILE A 102 -9.85 26.38 -10.30
CA ILE A 102 -8.79 27.36 -10.01
C ILE A 102 -8.54 28.26 -11.21
N GLU A 103 -8.44 27.67 -12.40
CA GLU A 103 -8.25 28.41 -13.65
C GLU A 103 -9.36 29.44 -13.86
N VAL A 104 -10.62 29.02 -13.66
CA VAL A 104 -11.80 29.90 -13.73
C VAL A 104 -11.75 30.99 -12.65
N LEU A 105 -11.42 30.64 -11.41
CA LEU A 105 -11.31 31.61 -10.33
C LEU A 105 -10.19 32.63 -10.59
N LEU A 106 -9.07 32.22 -11.17
CA LEU A 106 -7.99 33.12 -11.58
C LEU A 106 -8.41 34.05 -12.73
N ASP A 107 -9.16 33.52 -13.71
CA ASP A 107 -9.68 34.35 -14.80
C ASP A 107 -10.59 35.46 -14.24
N LEU A 108 -11.48 35.09 -13.30
CA LEU A 108 -12.39 36.01 -12.67
C LEU A 108 -11.66 37.01 -11.75
N ALA A 109 -10.68 36.55 -10.96
CA ALA A 109 -9.94 37.37 -10.02
C ALA A 109 -9.00 38.38 -10.69
N LEU A 110 -8.52 38.04 -11.88
CA LEU A 110 -7.65 38.90 -12.69
C LEU A 110 -8.42 39.68 -13.76
N GLY A 111 -9.76 39.56 -13.79
CA GLY A 111 -10.65 40.24 -14.72
C GLY A 111 -10.86 41.73 -14.35
N GLU A 112 -11.62 42.42 -15.21
CA GLU A 112 -11.83 43.87 -15.10
C GLU A 112 -12.97 44.28 -14.12
N ASP A 113 -13.88 43.34 -13.79
CA ASP A 113 -14.98 43.60 -12.84
C ASP A 113 -14.48 43.48 -11.40
N GLU A 114 -14.35 44.62 -10.71
CA GLU A 114 -13.77 44.69 -9.37
C GLU A 114 -14.55 43.86 -8.33
N ASP A 115 -15.88 43.80 -8.42
CA ASP A 115 -16.72 43.03 -7.47
C ASP A 115 -16.54 41.54 -7.68
N ILE A 116 -16.58 41.08 -8.94
CA ILE A 116 -16.34 39.70 -9.31
C ILE A 116 -14.91 39.31 -8.93
N ALA A 117 -13.92 40.15 -9.20
CA ALA A 117 -12.51 39.88 -8.90
C ALA A 117 -12.27 39.73 -7.40
N ALA A 118 -12.83 40.61 -6.58
CA ALA A 118 -12.72 40.52 -5.13
C ALA A 118 -13.34 39.23 -4.57
N ARG A 119 -14.49 38.83 -5.09
CA ARG A 119 -15.19 37.58 -4.69
C ARG A 119 -14.43 36.34 -5.12
N ALA A 120 -13.93 36.31 -6.35
CA ALA A 120 -13.11 35.21 -6.82
C ALA A 120 -11.82 35.07 -6.00
N ALA A 121 -11.17 36.18 -5.68
CA ALA A 121 -9.99 36.19 -4.80
C ALA A 121 -10.31 35.67 -3.39
N ALA A 122 -11.47 35.98 -2.85
CA ALA A 122 -11.90 35.46 -1.55
C ALA A 122 -12.02 33.95 -1.56
N VAL A 123 -12.51 33.36 -2.65
CA VAL A 123 -12.54 31.89 -2.82
C VAL A 123 -11.14 31.33 -3.01
N LEU A 124 -10.31 31.92 -3.87
CA LEU A 124 -8.93 31.50 -4.11
C LEU A 124 -8.12 31.39 -2.81
N LYS A 125 -8.25 32.38 -1.92
CA LYS A 125 -7.55 32.41 -0.62
C LYS A 125 -7.83 31.18 0.27
N THR A 126 -8.87 30.41 -0.03
CA THR A 126 -9.20 29.16 0.69
C THR A 126 -8.72 27.90 -0.01
N GLN A 127 -8.21 28.01 -1.25
CA GLN A 127 -7.75 26.87 -2.05
C GLN A 127 -6.25 26.66 -1.91
N VAL A 128 -5.81 25.39 -1.91
CA VAL A 128 -4.39 25.04 -1.79
C VAL A 128 -3.87 24.18 -2.93
N PHE A 129 -4.77 23.60 -3.74
CA PHE A 129 -4.42 22.71 -4.85
C PHE A 129 -4.28 23.49 -6.16
N LEU A 130 -3.25 24.34 -6.21
CA LEU A 130 -2.90 25.12 -7.39
C LEU A 130 -1.84 24.39 -8.22
N TYR A 131 -2.00 24.45 -9.56
CA TYR A 131 -0.96 24.00 -10.45
C TYR A 131 0.19 25.01 -10.57
N GLU A 132 1.32 24.58 -11.10
CA GLU A 132 2.46 25.43 -11.39
C GLU A 132 2.06 26.61 -12.31
N ALA A 133 1.30 26.31 -13.38
CA ALA A 133 0.77 27.33 -14.29
C ALA A 133 -0.07 28.40 -13.59
N ASP A 134 -0.86 28.03 -12.58
CA ASP A 134 -1.68 28.95 -11.79
C ASP A 134 -0.81 29.86 -10.93
N THR A 135 0.20 29.29 -10.28
CA THR A 135 1.17 30.06 -9.47
C THR A 135 2.00 31.01 -10.32
N GLU A 136 2.40 30.59 -11.54
CA GLU A 136 3.06 31.46 -12.51
C GLU A 136 2.15 32.61 -12.98
N ARG A 137 0.86 32.37 -13.21
CA ARG A 137 -0.11 33.41 -13.55
C ARG A 137 -0.22 34.47 -12.45
N LEU A 138 -0.33 34.01 -11.18
CA LEU A 138 -0.34 34.94 -10.03
C LEU A 138 0.95 35.74 -9.95
N THR A 139 2.09 35.11 -10.15
CA THR A 139 3.40 35.79 -10.14
C THR A 139 3.50 36.87 -11.23
N ARG A 140 3.10 36.53 -12.47
CA ARG A 140 3.09 37.49 -13.59
C ARG A 140 2.12 38.66 -13.32
N ALA A 141 0.94 38.40 -12.80
CA ALA A 141 -0.04 39.41 -12.49
C ALA A 141 0.45 40.37 -11.36
N HIS A 142 1.06 39.80 -10.31
CA HIS A 142 1.69 40.58 -9.23
C HIS A 142 2.81 41.48 -9.77
N ALA A 143 3.72 40.91 -10.60
CA ALA A 143 4.81 41.67 -11.21
C ALA A 143 4.31 42.81 -12.14
N ALA A 144 3.13 42.64 -12.75
CA ALA A 144 2.45 43.67 -13.52
C ALA A 144 1.70 44.69 -12.68
N GLY A 145 1.74 44.58 -11.36
CA GLY A 145 1.11 45.51 -10.41
C GLY A 145 -0.37 45.27 -10.12
N ASN A 146 -0.89 44.07 -10.41
CA ASN A 146 -2.26 43.70 -10.06
C ASN A 146 -2.40 43.54 -8.54
N GLU A 147 -3.26 44.38 -7.93
CA GLU A 147 -3.47 44.42 -6.48
C GLU A 147 -4.14 43.13 -5.95
N ILE A 148 -5.09 42.58 -6.67
CA ILE A 148 -5.80 41.34 -6.30
C ILE A 148 -4.83 40.16 -6.24
N ALA A 149 -3.96 40.00 -7.28
CA ALA A 149 -2.94 38.92 -7.27
C ALA A 149 -1.99 39.11 -6.08
N THR A 150 -1.61 40.34 -5.75
CA THR A 150 -0.76 40.64 -4.60
C THR A 150 -1.44 40.28 -3.28
N GLU A 151 -2.73 40.55 -3.13
CA GLU A 151 -3.51 40.17 -1.94
C GLU A 151 -3.65 38.66 -1.79
N VAL A 152 -3.90 37.95 -2.88
CA VAL A 152 -3.97 36.47 -2.88
C VAL A 152 -2.62 35.86 -2.45
N LEU A 153 -1.52 36.36 -3.02
CA LEU A 153 -0.18 35.93 -2.62
C LEU A 153 0.13 36.27 -1.15
N LYS A 154 -0.27 37.42 -0.65
CA LYS A 154 -0.11 37.75 0.78
C LYS A 154 -0.88 36.79 1.68
N SER A 155 -2.11 36.45 1.30
CA SER A 155 -2.93 35.49 2.03
C SER A 155 -2.27 34.09 2.07
N TYR A 156 -1.71 33.64 0.95
CA TYR A 156 -0.96 32.39 0.90
C TYR A 156 0.34 32.43 1.73
N ALA A 157 1.10 33.51 1.63
CA ALA A 157 2.31 33.69 2.44
C ALA A 157 2.00 33.68 3.95
N ALA A 158 0.85 34.22 4.36
CA ALA A 158 0.37 34.17 5.73
C ALA A 158 -0.31 32.84 6.11
N ALA A 159 -0.44 31.88 5.17
CA ALA A 159 -1.16 30.61 5.32
C ALA A 159 -2.59 30.78 5.87
N GLU A 160 -3.33 31.78 5.40
CA GLU A 160 -4.70 32.04 5.86
C GLU A 160 -5.64 30.87 5.58
N PHE A 161 -5.39 30.07 4.53
CA PHE A 161 -6.11 28.84 4.22
C PHE A 161 -6.08 27.82 5.36
N PHE A 162 -5.08 27.89 6.25
CA PHE A 162 -4.94 27.03 7.42
C PHE A 162 -5.23 27.76 8.74
N THR A 163 -4.71 28.98 8.93
CA THR A 163 -4.84 29.71 10.20
C THR A 163 -6.28 30.12 10.52
N LYS A 164 -7.13 30.20 9.48
CA LYS A 164 -8.58 30.50 9.64
C LYS A 164 -9.44 29.25 9.87
N LEU A 165 -8.87 28.03 9.81
CA LEU A 165 -9.60 26.81 10.13
C LEU A 165 -9.87 26.69 11.64
N PRO A 166 -11.01 26.09 12.03
CA PRO A 166 -11.31 25.88 13.43
C PRO A 166 -10.27 24.97 14.11
N ASP A 167 -10.08 25.16 15.39
CA ASP A 167 -9.26 24.27 16.21
C ASP A 167 -9.96 22.93 16.44
N VAL A 168 -9.18 21.91 16.81
CA VAL A 168 -9.72 20.62 17.25
C VAL A 168 -10.55 20.85 18.53
N PRO A 169 -11.77 20.28 18.63
CA PRO A 169 -12.61 20.44 19.81
C PRO A 169 -11.89 20.03 21.11
N LYS A 170 -12.07 20.77 22.19
CA LYS A 170 -11.50 20.44 23.51
C LYS A 170 -11.99 19.10 24.03
N THR A 171 -13.18 18.70 23.60
CA THR A 171 -13.82 17.45 24.00
C THR A 171 -14.36 16.73 22.78
N ILE A 172 -14.03 15.45 22.62
CA ILE A 172 -14.55 14.57 21.57
C ILE A 172 -15.35 13.46 22.25
N GLU A 173 -16.67 13.50 22.09
CA GLU A 173 -17.57 12.51 22.61
C GLU A 173 -17.64 11.28 21.72
N LEU A 174 -17.45 10.08 22.30
CA LEU A 174 -17.38 8.83 21.58
C LEU A 174 -18.39 7.79 22.12
N VAL A 175 -18.84 6.93 21.21
CA VAL A 175 -19.51 5.67 21.56
C VAL A 175 -18.82 4.53 20.82
N THR A 176 -18.54 3.43 21.49
CA THR A 176 -17.77 2.33 20.91
C THR A 176 -18.65 1.34 20.15
N TYR A 177 -18.10 0.80 19.05
CA TYR A 177 -18.59 -0.40 18.39
C TYR A 177 -17.46 -1.43 18.32
N VAL A 178 -17.65 -2.58 18.97
CA VAL A 178 -16.66 -3.67 18.94
C VAL A 178 -16.85 -4.47 17.64
N ALA A 179 -15.90 -4.32 16.74
CA ALA A 179 -15.94 -4.94 15.41
C ALA A 179 -15.66 -6.46 15.45
N GLY A 180 -14.98 -6.92 16.49
CA GLY A 180 -14.64 -8.33 16.69
C GLY A 180 -13.67 -8.53 17.84
N ILE A 181 -13.45 -9.79 18.21
CA ILE A 181 -12.48 -10.23 19.23
C ILE A 181 -11.24 -10.75 18.47
N GLY A 182 -10.07 -10.31 18.91
CA GLY A 182 -8.80 -10.57 18.23
C GLY A 182 -8.42 -9.49 17.21
N ASP A 183 -7.41 -9.76 16.41
CA ASP A 183 -6.93 -8.83 15.39
C ASP A 183 -8.00 -8.56 14.33
N ILE A 184 -8.28 -7.30 14.07
CA ILE A 184 -9.13 -6.88 12.95
C ILE A 184 -8.24 -6.64 11.75
N SER A 185 -8.32 -7.55 10.78
CA SER A 185 -7.57 -7.41 9.53
C SER A 185 -8.18 -6.38 8.60
N THR A 186 -7.36 -5.81 7.72
CA THR A 186 -7.86 -4.98 6.63
C THR A 186 -8.70 -5.77 5.61
N ASP A 187 -8.61 -7.10 5.60
CA ASP A 187 -9.50 -7.95 4.81
C ASP A 187 -10.92 -8.00 5.40
N LEU A 188 -11.09 -7.83 6.71
CA LEU A 188 -12.42 -7.67 7.32
C LEU A 188 -13.03 -6.31 7.01
N LEU A 189 -12.20 -5.27 6.89
CA LEU A 189 -12.64 -3.90 6.58
C LEU A 189 -12.83 -3.68 5.07
N SER A 190 -12.08 -4.38 4.23
CA SER A 190 -12.05 -4.27 2.76
C SER A 190 -11.54 -5.57 2.15
N PRO A 191 -12.41 -6.58 1.93
CA PRO A 191 -12.02 -7.90 1.46
C PRO A 191 -11.27 -7.88 0.13
N GLY A 192 -10.25 -8.75 0.00
CA GLY A 192 -9.50 -8.93 -1.25
C GLY A 192 -10.39 -9.41 -2.39
N SER A 193 -11.36 -10.27 -2.11
CA SER A 193 -12.37 -10.74 -3.06
C SER A 193 -13.21 -9.62 -3.67
N GLU A 194 -13.37 -8.50 -2.96
CA GLU A 194 -14.13 -7.32 -3.42
C GLU A 194 -13.21 -6.20 -3.96
N ALA A 195 -11.95 -6.52 -4.29
CA ALA A 195 -10.99 -5.53 -4.81
C ALA A 195 -11.47 -4.78 -6.06
N HIS A 196 -12.28 -5.46 -6.90
CA HIS A 196 -12.85 -4.89 -8.11
C HIS A 196 -13.86 -3.75 -7.88
N SER A 197 -14.48 -3.68 -6.70
CA SER A 197 -15.46 -2.64 -6.35
C SER A 197 -14.84 -1.40 -5.69
N ARG A 198 -13.53 -1.40 -5.40
CA ARG A 198 -12.86 -0.32 -4.64
C ARG A 198 -12.97 1.06 -5.29
N SER A 199 -13.08 1.12 -6.62
CA SER A 199 -13.31 2.37 -7.33
C SER A 199 -14.75 2.90 -7.21
N ASP A 200 -15.69 2.09 -6.70
CA ASP A 200 -17.05 2.49 -6.36
C ASP A 200 -17.19 2.44 -4.83
N ARG A 201 -16.89 3.55 -4.15
CA ARG A 201 -16.82 3.62 -2.69
C ARG A 201 -18.10 3.17 -1.99
N GLU A 202 -19.24 3.42 -2.57
CA GLU A 202 -20.51 3.03 -1.98
C GLU A 202 -20.75 1.51 -2.11
N LEU A 203 -20.52 0.97 -3.30
CA LEU A 203 -20.59 -0.47 -3.52
C LEU A 203 -19.58 -1.21 -2.65
N HIS A 204 -18.35 -0.73 -2.61
CA HIS A 204 -17.29 -1.33 -1.81
C HIS A 204 -17.57 -1.21 -0.31
N GLY A 205 -18.17 -0.11 0.15
CA GLY A 205 -18.56 0.11 1.54
C GLY A 205 -19.46 -1.01 2.11
N ARG A 206 -20.25 -1.66 1.25
CA ARG A 206 -21.07 -2.81 1.65
C ARG A 206 -20.30 -4.05 2.04
N SER A 207 -19.02 -4.06 1.78
CA SER A 207 -18.11 -5.14 2.19
C SER A 207 -17.57 -4.99 3.61
N LEU A 208 -17.88 -3.88 4.32
CA LEU A 208 -17.40 -3.67 5.69
C LEU A 208 -17.98 -4.72 6.64
N ILE A 209 -17.15 -5.57 7.20
CA ILE A 209 -17.42 -6.56 8.25
C ILE A 209 -18.58 -7.51 7.85
N SER A 210 -19.84 -7.06 8.00
CA SER A 210 -21.04 -7.82 7.61
C SER A 210 -22.26 -6.90 7.52
N PRO A 211 -23.32 -7.30 6.80
CA PRO A 211 -24.58 -6.55 6.77
C PRO A 211 -25.19 -6.32 8.15
N LYS A 212 -25.03 -7.28 9.07
CA LYS A 212 -25.48 -7.13 10.45
C LYS A 212 -24.72 -6.04 11.19
N ALA A 213 -23.39 -6.03 11.10
CA ALA A 213 -22.54 -5.00 11.69
C ALA A 213 -22.88 -3.59 11.15
N GLN A 214 -23.14 -3.50 9.85
CA GLN A 214 -23.52 -2.24 9.21
C GLN A 214 -24.85 -1.70 9.77
N GLN A 215 -25.84 -2.57 9.94
CA GLN A 215 -27.11 -2.19 10.57
C GLN A 215 -26.92 -1.75 12.03
N GLU A 216 -26.16 -2.50 12.82
CA GLU A 216 -25.84 -2.16 14.21
C GLU A 216 -25.13 -0.80 14.33
N LEU A 217 -24.22 -0.49 13.40
CA LEU A 217 -23.54 0.82 13.34
C LEU A 217 -24.54 1.96 13.09
N VAL A 218 -25.48 1.79 12.17
CA VAL A 218 -26.52 2.79 11.91
C VAL A 218 -27.43 2.98 13.12
N GLU A 219 -27.88 1.88 13.76
CA GLU A 219 -28.69 1.93 14.97
C GLU A 219 -27.96 2.64 16.11
N LEU A 220 -26.68 2.33 16.31
CA LEU A 220 -25.84 2.97 17.34
C LEU A 220 -25.71 4.48 17.13
N GLN A 221 -25.52 4.93 15.88
CA GLN A 221 -25.45 6.36 15.54
C GLN A 221 -26.80 7.06 15.80
N GLN A 222 -27.92 6.41 15.50
CA GLN A 222 -29.25 6.94 15.77
C GLN A 222 -29.53 7.07 17.27
N GLN A 223 -29.03 6.12 18.07
CA GLN A 223 -29.14 6.16 19.54
C GLN A 223 -28.27 7.25 20.17
N HIS A 224 -27.13 7.55 19.54
CA HIS A 224 -26.14 8.50 20.06
C HIS A 224 -25.81 9.58 19.03
N PRO A 225 -26.78 10.45 18.67
CA PRO A 225 -26.61 11.40 17.56
C PRO A 225 -25.54 12.48 17.83
N ASP A 226 -25.17 12.69 19.11
CA ASP A 226 -24.16 13.70 19.51
C ASP A 226 -22.75 13.12 19.69
N ARG A 227 -22.58 11.81 19.45
CA ARG A 227 -21.31 11.12 19.63
C ARG A 227 -20.77 10.59 18.31
N ARG A 228 -19.45 10.52 18.23
CA ARG A 228 -18.78 9.83 17.12
C ARG A 228 -18.66 8.34 17.48
N VAL A 229 -18.89 7.48 16.51
CA VAL A 229 -18.63 6.06 16.69
C VAL A 229 -17.12 5.81 16.61
N MET A 230 -16.61 5.04 17.57
CA MET A 230 -15.25 4.52 17.56
C MET A 230 -15.29 3.02 17.28
N LEU A 231 -14.64 2.58 16.21
CA LEU A 231 -14.53 1.16 15.85
C LEU A 231 -13.40 0.51 16.66
N VAL A 232 -13.68 -0.57 17.37
CA VAL A 232 -12.74 -1.21 18.31
C VAL A 232 -12.44 -2.65 17.92
N ALA A 233 -11.15 -3.01 17.89
CA ALA A 233 -10.67 -4.39 17.90
C ALA A 233 -10.44 -4.82 19.35
N GLU A 234 -11.31 -5.70 19.89
CA GLU A 234 -11.20 -6.19 21.27
C GLU A 234 -10.22 -7.38 21.33
N LYS A 235 -9.33 -7.39 22.30
CA LYS A 235 -8.22 -8.36 22.45
C LYS A 235 -7.26 -8.44 21.27
N GLY A 236 -7.18 -7.37 20.43
CA GLY A 236 -6.38 -7.45 19.23
C GLY A 236 -5.90 -6.11 18.70
N THR A 237 -5.15 -6.20 17.61
CA THR A 237 -4.60 -5.09 16.84
C THR A 237 -5.57 -4.67 15.74
N MET A 238 -5.86 -3.39 15.63
CA MET A 238 -6.68 -2.84 14.55
C MET A 238 -5.87 -2.70 13.26
N GLY A 239 -6.43 -3.16 12.14
CA GLY A 239 -5.91 -2.90 10.80
C GLY A 239 -4.70 -3.75 10.40
N VAL A 240 -4.61 -4.98 10.88
CA VAL A 240 -3.55 -5.93 10.50
C VAL A 240 -3.69 -6.34 9.03
N GLY A 241 -2.58 -6.48 8.34
CA GLY A 241 -2.54 -6.94 6.97
C GLY A 241 -2.14 -5.88 5.95
N SER A 242 -2.76 -5.90 4.78
CA SER A 242 -2.44 -4.99 3.67
C SER A 242 -2.77 -3.54 3.98
N SER A 243 -1.95 -2.63 3.46
CA SER A 243 -2.29 -1.20 3.43
C SER A 243 -3.47 -0.97 2.48
N ARG A 244 -4.64 -0.62 3.00
CA ARG A 244 -5.84 -0.41 2.18
C ARG A 244 -6.56 0.85 2.61
N MET A 245 -6.40 1.92 1.82
CA MET A 245 -7.20 3.14 1.97
C MET A 245 -8.70 2.82 1.90
N SER A 246 -9.11 1.86 1.07
CA SER A 246 -10.50 1.39 0.99
C SER A 246 -11.05 0.89 2.32
N GLY A 247 -10.22 0.30 3.19
CA GLY A 247 -10.66 -0.09 4.54
C GLY A 247 -11.02 1.12 5.40
N VAL A 248 -10.18 2.17 5.38
CA VAL A 248 -10.46 3.42 6.07
C VAL A 248 -11.67 4.13 5.47
N ASN A 249 -11.80 4.14 4.13
CA ASN A 249 -12.96 4.71 3.44
C ASN A 249 -14.26 4.00 3.82
N ASN A 250 -14.24 2.66 3.91
CA ASN A 250 -15.41 1.88 4.34
C ASN A 250 -15.79 2.21 5.79
N VAL A 251 -14.81 2.28 6.69
CA VAL A 251 -15.06 2.70 8.08
C VAL A 251 -15.67 4.12 8.10
N ALA A 252 -15.07 5.07 7.39
CA ALA A 252 -15.57 6.44 7.33
C ALA A 252 -17.00 6.53 6.76
N LEU A 253 -17.32 5.71 5.76
CA LEU A 253 -18.67 5.66 5.17
C LEU A 253 -19.73 5.26 6.21
N TRP A 254 -19.46 4.26 7.03
CA TRP A 254 -20.44 3.71 7.97
C TRP A 254 -20.51 4.41 9.32
N ILE A 255 -19.40 4.99 9.78
CA ILE A 255 -19.37 5.71 11.06
C ILE A 255 -19.37 7.24 10.92
N GLY A 256 -19.36 7.74 9.69
CA GLY A 256 -19.46 9.17 9.40
C GLY A 256 -20.89 9.68 9.46
N ARG A 257 -21.13 10.79 10.17
CA ARG A 257 -22.47 11.33 10.40
C ARG A 257 -23.21 11.86 9.17
N GLN A 258 -22.50 12.18 8.09
CA GLN A 258 -23.06 12.79 6.89
C GLN A 258 -22.33 12.31 5.65
N ALA A 259 -22.23 11.00 5.47
CA ALA A 259 -21.79 10.46 4.21
C ALA A 259 -22.79 10.80 3.12
N SER A 260 -22.59 11.93 2.44
CA SER A 260 -23.22 12.16 1.17
C SER A 260 -22.34 11.55 0.08
N PRO A 261 -22.82 10.61 -0.74
CA PRO A 261 -22.07 10.12 -1.90
C PRO A 261 -21.72 11.23 -2.89
N TYR A 262 -22.39 12.35 -2.80
CA TYR A 262 -22.24 13.52 -3.67
C TYR A 262 -21.27 14.59 -3.18
N VAL A 263 -20.81 14.47 -1.93
CA VAL A 263 -19.80 15.37 -1.36
C VAL A 263 -18.63 14.54 -0.84
N PRO A 264 -17.71 14.13 -1.74
CA PRO A 264 -16.62 13.21 -1.42
C PRO A 264 -15.62 13.77 -0.40
N PHE A 265 -15.81 14.98 0.06
CA PHE A 265 -14.89 15.73 0.92
C PHE A 265 -15.44 16.11 2.28
N ILE A 266 -16.62 15.60 2.68
CA ILE A 266 -16.98 15.71 4.10
C ILE A 266 -16.03 14.78 4.85
N ASN A 267 -15.04 15.42 5.41
CA ASN A 267 -13.97 14.80 6.13
C ASN A 267 -14.42 14.44 7.53
N ILE A 268 -15.17 13.37 7.64
CA ILE A 268 -15.44 12.77 8.94
C ILE A 268 -14.32 11.77 9.16
N ALA A 269 -13.31 12.30 9.83
CA ALA A 269 -12.16 11.50 10.20
C ALA A 269 -12.61 10.26 11.00
N PRO A 270 -12.27 9.04 10.60
CA PRO A 270 -12.62 7.85 11.35
C PRO A 270 -11.91 7.83 12.71
N VAL A 271 -12.60 7.32 13.73
CA VAL A 271 -11.99 7.01 15.02
C VAL A 271 -11.91 5.51 15.16
N VAL A 272 -10.71 4.99 15.26
CA VAL A 272 -10.44 3.55 15.34
C VAL A 272 -9.52 3.24 16.52
N ALA A 273 -9.70 2.08 17.12
CA ALA A 273 -8.91 1.66 18.26
C ALA A 273 -8.63 0.17 18.25
N GLY A 274 -7.50 -0.22 18.82
CA GLY A 274 -7.19 -1.60 19.15
C GLY A 274 -6.79 -1.71 20.61
N THR A 275 -7.24 -2.76 21.29
CA THR A 275 -6.88 -2.97 22.69
C THR A 275 -5.44 -3.47 22.86
N ASN A 276 -4.85 -4.02 21.78
CA ASN A 276 -3.44 -4.40 21.68
C ASN A 276 -2.72 -3.65 20.54
N GLY A 277 -3.13 -2.40 20.29
CA GLY A 277 -2.48 -1.54 19.31
C GLY A 277 -3.19 -1.39 17.98
N ILE A 278 -2.54 -0.64 17.09
CA ILE A 278 -2.96 -0.44 15.69
C ILE A 278 -1.78 -0.76 14.80
N SER A 279 -2.03 -1.48 13.71
CA SER A 279 -1.00 -1.73 12.69
C SER A 279 -0.38 -0.41 12.21
N PRO A 280 0.96 -0.28 12.19
CA PRO A 280 1.62 0.98 11.82
C PRO A 280 1.22 1.53 10.45
N ILE A 281 1.05 0.65 9.45
CA ILE A 281 0.64 1.06 8.11
C ILE A 281 -0.81 1.57 8.14
N PHE A 282 -1.70 0.88 8.85
CA PHE A 282 -3.10 1.31 8.96
C PHE A 282 -3.24 2.60 9.76
N LEU A 283 -2.44 2.79 10.82
CA LEU A 283 -2.36 4.05 11.57
C LEU A 283 -1.92 5.23 10.70
N THR A 284 -0.96 5.00 9.79
CA THR A 284 -0.55 6.01 8.80
C THR A 284 -1.70 6.35 7.87
N THR A 285 -2.41 5.35 7.35
CA THR A 285 -3.57 5.53 6.47
C THR A 285 -4.70 6.31 7.17
N VAL A 286 -4.99 5.99 8.43
CA VAL A 286 -5.95 6.77 9.25
C VAL A 286 -5.49 8.22 9.40
N GLY A 287 -4.18 8.44 9.64
CA GLY A 287 -3.60 9.77 9.79
C GLY A 287 -3.68 10.62 8.52
N VAL A 288 -3.49 10.03 7.34
CA VAL A 288 -3.62 10.72 6.04
C VAL A 288 -5.00 11.37 5.87
N THR A 289 -6.04 10.71 6.40
CA THR A 289 -7.42 11.24 6.37
C THR A 289 -7.73 12.22 7.51
N GLY A 290 -6.78 12.53 8.37
CA GLY A 290 -7.01 13.30 9.60
C GLY A 290 -7.74 12.50 10.68
N GLY A 291 -7.77 11.19 10.59
CA GLY A 291 -8.41 10.27 11.54
C GLY A 291 -7.68 10.16 12.87
N ILE A 292 -8.35 9.55 13.84
CA ILE A 292 -7.83 9.30 15.18
C ILE A 292 -7.65 7.79 15.37
N GLY A 293 -6.41 7.37 15.59
CA GLY A 293 -6.06 5.98 15.92
C GLY A 293 -5.59 5.88 17.36
N LEU A 294 -6.20 4.99 18.16
CA LEU A 294 -5.91 4.83 19.58
C LEU A 294 -5.46 3.41 19.93
N ASP A 295 -4.33 3.31 20.61
CA ASP A 295 -3.94 2.08 21.33
C ASP A 295 -4.51 2.14 22.74
N LEU A 296 -5.55 1.35 22.99
CA LEU A 296 -6.28 1.38 24.27
C LEU A 296 -5.54 0.69 25.41
N LYS A 297 -4.53 -0.16 25.11
CA LYS A 297 -3.75 -0.89 26.13
C LYS A 297 -4.62 -1.57 27.19
N ASN A 298 -5.74 -2.14 26.77
CA ASN A 298 -6.75 -2.69 27.66
C ASN A 298 -6.41 -4.10 28.13
N TRP A 299 -5.56 -4.79 27.37
CA TRP A 299 -5.07 -6.12 27.68
C TRP A 299 -3.58 -6.05 27.97
N ILE A 300 -3.20 -6.43 29.21
CA ILE A 300 -1.81 -6.42 29.65
C ILE A 300 -1.39 -7.83 30.07
N LYS A 301 -0.11 -8.12 30.00
CA LYS A 301 0.44 -9.38 30.52
C LYS A 301 0.21 -9.39 32.04
N LYS A 302 -0.48 -10.43 32.52
CA LYS A 302 -0.71 -10.62 33.95
C LYS A 302 0.60 -10.91 34.64
N THR A 303 0.89 -10.20 35.71
CA THR A 303 2.05 -10.46 36.55
C THR A 303 1.61 -11.06 37.91
N ASP A 304 2.46 -11.90 38.51
CA ASP A 304 2.29 -12.36 39.87
C ASP A 304 2.73 -11.30 40.89
N ASP A 305 2.70 -11.68 42.17
CA ASP A 305 3.05 -10.77 43.28
C ASP A 305 4.54 -10.36 43.30
N ASP A 306 5.39 -11.11 42.58
CA ASP A 306 6.82 -10.82 42.42
C ASP A 306 7.12 -10.01 41.18
N GLY A 307 6.10 -9.73 40.34
CA GLY A 307 6.21 -8.95 39.10
C GLY A 307 6.60 -9.79 37.88
N GLU A 308 6.69 -11.10 37.98
CA GLU A 308 6.98 -12.01 36.87
C GLU A 308 5.72 -12.29 36.05
N VAL A 309 5.88 -12.44 34.74
CA VAL A 309 4.77 -12.70 33.81
C VAL A 309 4.20 -14.09 34.05
N VAL A 310 2.89 -14.16 34.38
CA VAL A 310 2.17 -15.43 34.54
C VAL A 310 2.00 -16.10 33.16
N MET A 311 2.47 -17.34 33.07
CA MET A 311 2.34 -18.16 31.88
C MET A 311 1.22 -19.20 32.03
N ASN A 312 0.50 -19.53 30.94
CA ASN A 312 -0.47 -20.63 30.91
C ASN A 312 0.23 -22.00 30.79
N GLU A 313 -0.52 -23.09 30.76
CA GLU A 313 0.02 -24.46 30.64
C GLU A 313 0.77 -24.68 29.30
N GLU A 314 0.51 -23.84 28.30
CA GLU A 314 1.10 -23.86 26.96
C GLU A 314 2.36 -22.95 26.85
N GLY A 315 2.74 -22.29 27.98
CA GLY A 315 3.91 -21.40 28.04
C GLY A 315 3.67 -20.01 27.43
N GLU A 316 2.41 -19.58 27.31
CA GLU A 316 2.06 -18.26 26.78
C GLU A 316 1.72 -17.30 27.93
N PRO A 317 2.02 -16.00 27.79
CA PRO A 317 1.61 -14.99 28.77
C PRO A 317 0.09 -14.94 28.97
N VAL A 318 -0.35 -15.08 30.19
CA VAL A 318 -1.76 -14.85 30.55
C VAL A 318 -2.03 -13.35 30.41
N LEU A 319 -3.04 -12.99 29.61
CA LEU A 319 -3.49 -11.60 29.52
C LEU A 319 -4.62 -11.34 30.50
N GLU A 320 -4.58 -10.19 31.14
CA GLU A 320 -5.68 -9.71 31.99
C GLU A 320 -6.28 -8.42 31.43
N GLN A 321 -7.59 -8.31 31.54
CA GLN A 321 -8.31 -7.13 31.09
C GLN A 321 -8.31 -6.07 32.20
N VAL A 322 -7.82 -4.88 31.85
CA VAL A 322 -7.73 -3.74 32.80
C VAL A 322 -9.09 -3.09 33.01
N TYR A 323 -9.88 -2.97 31.94
CA TYR A 323 -11.21 -2.39 31.95
C TYR A 323 -12.08 -2.97 30.82
N THR A 324 -13.42 -2.90 30.96
CA THR A 324 -14.34 -3.43 29.95
C THR A 324 -14.71 -2.35 28.92
N ILE A 325 -14.57 -2.71 27.62
CA ILE A 325 -15.09 -1.96 26.49
C ILE A 325 -16.02 -2.86 25.69
N ASP A 326 -17.31 -2.56 25.75
CA ASP A 326 -18.35 -3.22 24.98
C ASP A 326 -18.92 -2.26 23.94
N THR A 327 -19.66 -2.80 22.97
CA THR A 327 -20.45 -1.94 22.06
C THR A 327 -21.43 -1.10 22.89
N GLY A 328 -21.45 0.21 22.62
CA GLY A 328 -22.25 1.18 23.37
C GLY A 328 -21.55 1.81 24.59
N THR A 329 -20.30 1.43 24.88
CA THR A 329 -19.52 2.11 25.94
C THR A 329 -19.31 3.58 25.56
N LEU A 330 -19.62 4.47 26.49
CA LEU A 330 -19.45 5.92 26.30
C LEU A 330 -18.07 6.35 26.77
N LEU A 331 -17.35 7.04 25.91
CA LEU A 331 -16.00 7.54 26.18
C LEU A 331 -15.91 9.03 25.81
N THR A 332 -14.95 9.70 26.37
CA THR A 332 -14.69 11.12 26.10
C THR A 332 -13.19 11.35 25.99
N ILE A 333 -12.74 11.97 24.90
CA ILE A 333 -11.36 12.46 24.79
C ILE A 333 -11.36 13.91 25.25
N ASN A 334 -10.52 14.22 26.23
CA ASN A 334 -10.15 15.58 26.60
C ASN A 334 -8.82 15.90 25.90
N THR A 335 -8.86 16.79 24.90
CA THR A 335 -7.69 17.14 24.08
C THR A 335 -6.76 18.15 24.75
N GLU A 336 -7.19 18.81 25.83
CA GLU A 336 -6.32 19.68 26.63
C GLU A 336 -5.49 18.87 27.64
N GLU A 337 -6.09 17.85 28.23
CA GLU A 337 -5.43 16.93 29.17
C GLU A 337 -4.74 15.76 28.48
N MET A 338 -5.00 15.56 27.18
CA MET A 338 -4.51 14.45 26.37
C MET A 338 -4.88 13.09 26.97
N LYS A 339 -6.13 12.94 27.44
CA LYS A 339 -6.62 11.72 28.08
C LYS A 339 -7.95 11.27 27.51
N LEU A 340 -8.11 9.95 27.46
CA LEU A 340 -9.40 9.28 27.25
C LEU A 340 -10.03 8.98 28.58
N TYR A 341 -11.31 9.28 28.72
CA TYR A 341 -12.10 9.09 29.94
C TYR A 341 -13.26 8.10 29.72
N LYS A 342 -13.55 7.32 30.74
CA LYS A 342 -14.77 6.54 30.88
C LYS A 342 -15.41 6.87 32.23
N ASP A 343 -16.71 7.21 32.24
CA ASP A 343 -17.46 7.54 33.46
C ASP A 343 -16.78 8.59 34.35
N GLY A 344 -16.02 9.51 33.73
CA GLY A 344 -15.28 10.57 34.44
C GLY A 344 -13.89 10.17 34.95
N GLU A 345 -13.52 8.89 34.83
CA GLU A 345 -12.20 8.39 35.22
C GLU A 345 -11.26 8.31 34.04
N PRO A 346 -9.99 8.73 34.16
CA PRO A 346 -9.02 8.66 33.07
C PRO A 346 -8.59 7.20 32.81
N LEU A 347 -8.66 6.77 31.55
CA LEU A 347 -8.25 5.42 31.13
C LEU A 347 -6.82 5.38 30.63
N ILE A 348 -6.54 6.18 29.58
CA ILE A 348 -5.24 6.18 28.89
C ILE A 348 -4.79 7.59 28.50
N ASP A 349 -3.50 7.76 28.32
CA ASP A 349 -2.90 8.90 27.63
C ASP A 349 -3.09 8.76 26.12
N VAL A 350 -3.57 9.82 25.47
CA VAL A 350 -3.80 9.85 24.01
C VAL A 350 -2.87 10.83 23.29
N SER A 351 -1.87 11.36 23.97
CA SER A 351 -0.93 12.36 23.41
C SER A 351 -0.29 11.92 22.10
N SER A 352 -0.04 10.62 21.93
CA SER A 352 0.50 10.04 20.69
C SER A 352 -0.44 10.16 19.49
N ALA A 353 -1.76 10.27 19.71
CA ALA A 353 -2.75 10.49 18.67
C ALA A 353 -2.94 11.99 18.34
N PHE A 354 -2.50 12.88 19.21
CA PHE A 354 -2.64 14.33 19.08
C PHE A 354 -1.29 15.05 19.01
N THR A 355 -0.31 14.44 18.35
CA THR A 355 0.93 15.18 18.06
C THR A 355 0.63 16.44 17.27
N PRO A 356 1.42 17.51 17.37
CA PRO A 356 1.17 18.76 16.66
C PRO A 356 0.89 18.56 15.17
N GLN A 357 1.63 17.66 14.49
CA GLN A 357 1.42 17.34 13.08
C GLN A 357 0.06 16.64 12.82
N LYS A 358 -0.32 15.69 13.67
CA LYS A 358 -1.63 15.01 13.54
C LYS A 358 -2.81 15.97 13.79
N VAL A 359 -2.65 16.90 14.72
CA VAL A 359 -3.63 17.97 14.96
C VAL A 359 -3.77 18.87 13.73
N GLU A 360 -2.67 19.20 13.04
CA GLU A 360 -2.73 19.91 11.75
C GLU A 360 -3.54 19.12 10.71
N PHE A 361 -3.28 17.80 10.58
CA PHE A 361 -4.04 16.95 9.66
C PHE A 361 -5.52 16.88 10.01
N MET A 362 -5.86 16.76 11.30
CA MET A 362 -7.25 16.80 11.76
C MET A 362 -7.94 18.12 11.39
N ARG A 363 -7.27 19.27 11.59
CA ARG A 363 -7.80 20.60 11.27
C ARG A 363 -8.00 20.79 9.77
N ALA A 364 -7.00 20.40 8.98
CA ALA A 364 -6.99 20.61 7.53
C ALA A 364 -7.83 19.56 6.76
N GLY A 365 -8.30 18.53 7.45
CA GLY A 365 -9.05 17.45 6.84
C GLY A 365 -8.17 16.45 6.08
N GLY A 366 -6.94 16.26 6.56
CA GLY A 366 -5.98 15.31 6.01
C GLY A 366 -4.62 15.95 5.71
N SER A 367 -3.66 15.10 5.41
CA SER A 367 -2.28 15.51 5.17
C SER A 367 -2.10 16.31 3.86
N TYR A 368 -2.92 16.06 2.84
CA TYR A 368 -2.76 16.66 1.51
C TYR A 368 -2.81 18.20 1.56
N ALA A 369 -3.84 18.74 2.20
CA ALA A 369 -3.99 20.18 2.33
C ALA A 369 -2.80 20.84 3.05
N ILE A 370 -2.19 20.13 4.01
CA ILE A 370 -1.01 20.62 4.73
C ILE A 370 0.24 20.59 3.83
N VAL A 371 0.48 19.50 3.09
CA VAL A 371 1.67 19.37 2.24
C VAL A 371 1.64 20.41 1.11
N PHE A 372 0.53 20.49 0.38
CA PHE A 372 0.37 21.47 -0.69
C PHE A 372 0.34 22.91 -0.13
N GLY A 373 -0.32 23.11 0.99
CA GLY A 373 -0.37 24.42 1.66
C GLY A 373 1.00 24.93 2.07
N LYS A 374 1.86 24.09 2.64
CA LYS A 374 3.26 24.46 2.99
C LYS A 374 4.07 24.85 1.75
N LYS A 375 3.93 24.09 0.65
CA LYS A 375 4.58 24.43 -0.62
C LYS A 375 4.08 25.79 -1.15
N LEU A 376 2.76 26.01 -1.12
CA LEU A 376 2.14 27.25 -1.57
C LEU A 376 2.55 28.45 -0.71
N GLN A 377 2.63 28.30 0.62
CA GLN A 377 3.12 29.33 1.52
C GLN A 377 4.56 29.73 1.19
N THR A 378 5.44 28.73 1.05
CA THR A 378 6.85 28.96 0.70
C THR A 378 6.99 29.68 -0.64
N PHE A 379 6.25 29.23 -1.65
CA PHE A 379 6.23 29.84 -2.97
C PHE A 379 5.78 31.32 -2.89
N ALA A 380 4.65 31.60 -2.21
CA ALA A 380 4.10 32.96 -2.13
C ALA A 380 5.02 33.91 -1.35
N ALA A 381 5.60 33.46 -0.25
CA ALA A 381 6.57 34.23 0.51
C ALA A 381 7.82 34.59 -0.31
N LYS A 382 8.36 33.60 -1.05
CA LYS A 382 9.48 33.83 -1.97
C LYS A 382 9.14 34.83 -3.07
N THR A 383 7.96 34.71 -3.68
CA THR A 383 7.48 35.62 -4.74
C THR A 383 7.35 37.06 -4.25
N LEU A 384 6.88 37.23 -3.02
CA LEU A 384 6.72 38.57 -2.39
C LEU A 384 8.01 39.12 -1.77
N GLY A 385 9.08 38.30 -1.67
CA GLY A 385 10.30 38.67 -0.97
C GLY A 385 10.14 38.91 0.53
N VAL A 386 9.21 38.16 1.17
CA VAL A 386 8.93 38.26 2.61
C VAL A 386 9.28 36.93 3.32
N GLU A 387 9.49 37.02 4.63
CA GLU A 387 9.64 35.81 5.44
C GLU A 387 8.26 35.18 5.73
N ALA A 388 8.15 33.86 5.54
CA ALA A 388 6.93 33.14 5.85
C ALA A 388 6.78 32.97 7.36
N PRO A 389 5.61 33.34 7.96
CA PRO A 389 5.40 33.10 9.38
C PRO A 389 5.37 31.59 9.68
N ALA A 390 5.94 31.20 10.81
CA ALA A 390 5.94 29.83 11.29
C ALA A 390 4.55 29.46 11.87
N VAL A 391 3.59 29.16 11.01
CA VAL A 391 2.20 28.82 11.40
C VAL A 391 1.98 27.33 11.54
N PHE A 392 2.83 26.53 10.92
CA PHE A 392 2.77 25.06 11.01
C PHE A 392 3.67 24.56 12.14
N ALA A 393 3.25 23.46 12.74
CA ALA A 393 4.04 22.81 13.77
C ALA A 393 5.43 22.42 13.21
N PRO A 394 6.49 22.68 13.96
CA PRO A 394 7.81 22.21 13.58
C PRO A 394 7.84 20.69 13.58
N SER A 395 8.60 20.12 12.68
CA SER A 395 8.88 18.68 12.70
C SER A 395 9.57 18.30 14.01
N LYS A 396 9.19 17.15 14.56
CA LYS A 396 9.89 16.61 15.74
C LYS A 396 11.26 16.13 15.30
N GLU A 397 12.32 16.77 15.76
CA GLU A 397 13.68 16.42 15.44
C GLU A 397 14.41 15.89 16.70
N ILE A 398 14.72 14.60 16.69
CA ILE A 398 15.51 13.93 17.73
C ILE A 398 16.95 13.82 17.25
N SER A 399 17.88 14.27 18.06
CA SER A 399 19.31 14.20 17.78
C SER A 399 20.06 13.78 19.04
N HIS A 400 20.95 12.81 18.89
CA HIS A 400 21.81 12.31 19.96
C HIS A 400 23.27 12.62 19.60
N GLU A 401 23.86 13.61 20.27
CA GLU A 401 25.21 14.05 19.96
C GLU A 401 26.23 12.91 20.18
N GLY A 402 27.07 12.65 19.16
CA GLY A 402 28.12 11.63 19.21
C GLY A 402 27.64 10.19 19.07
N GLN A 403 26.33 9.95 18.79
CA GLN A 403 25.84 8.61 18.47
C GLN A 403 25.91 8.38 16.95
N GLY A 404 26.47 7.23 16.56
CA GLY A 404 26.47 6.79 15.17
C GLY A 404 25.07 6.41 14.66
N LEU A 405 24.90 6.46 13.34
CA LEU A 405 23.65 6.22 12.65
C LEU A 405 23.52 4.76 12.20
N THR A 406 22.33 4.21 12.32
CA THR A 406 21.93 2.99 11.62
C THR A 406 21.89 3.25 10.11
N ALA A 407 21.87 2.20 9.30
CA ALA A 407 21.80 2.38 7.83
C ALA A 407 20.52 3.12 7.40
N VAL A 408 19.41 2.81 8.05
CA VAL A 408 18.11 3.48 7.79
C VAL A 408 18.19 4.96 8.18
N GLU A 409 18.74 5.31 9.34
CA GLU A 409 18.90 6.71 9.73
C GLU A 409 19.77 7.47 8.73
N LYS A 410 20.81 6.84 8.16
CA LYS A 410 21.64 7.45 7.09
C LYS A 410 20.82 7.76 5.84
N ILE A 411 20.00 6.80 5.38
CA ILE A 411 19.12 7.03 4.21
C ILE A 411 18.19 8.20 4.49
N PHE A 412 17.55 8.22 5.67
CA PHE A 412 16.62 9.29 6.02
C PHE A 412 17.31 10.65 6.10
N ASN A 413 18.50 10.72 6.70
CA ASN A 413 19.26 11.98 6.75
C ASN A 413 19.70 12.46 5.36
N ALA A 414 20.02 11.55 4.44
CA ALA A 414 20.41 11.89 3.06
C ALA A 414 19.23 12.46 2.24
N ASN A 415 18.02 11.99 2.50
CA ASN A 415 16.82 12.32 1.73
C ASN A 415 15.86 13.29 2.47
N ALA A 416 16.21 13.73 3.68
CA ALA A 416 15.34 14.58 4.49
C ALA A 416 15.23 16.00 3.92
N VAL A 417 13.99 16.52 3.86
CA VAL A 417 13.67 17.85 3.31
C VAL A 417 13.18 18.78 4.41
N GLY A 418 13.70 20.00 4.42
CA GLY A 418 13.22 21.07 5.33
C GLY A 418 13.55 20.84 6.80
N THR A 419 14.62 20.11 7.09
CA THR A 419 15.16 19.88 8.42
C THR A 419 16.15 20.99 8.84
N THR A 420 16.46 21.05 10.12
CA THR A 420 17.43 22.02 10.64
C THR A 420 18.83 21.75 10.04
N PRO A 421 19.41 22.73 9.31
CA PRO A 421 20.70 22.54 8.66
C PRO A 421 21.81 22.08 9.64
N GLY A 422 22.52 21.02 9.26
CA GLY A 422 23.63 20.46 10.02
C GLY A 422 23.24 19.63 11.25
N LYS A 423 21.94 19.39 11.46
CA LYS A 423 21.46 18.54 12.53
C LYS A 423 21.32 17.09 12.03
N THR A 424 21.95 16.16 12.72
CA THR A 424 21.80 14.73 12.47
C THR A 424 20.54 14.22 13.19
N LEU A 425 19.69 13.50 12.47
CA LEU A 425 18.41 13.03 12.96
C LEU A 425 18.44 11.53 13.26
N HIS A 426 17.82 11.15 14.36
CA HIS A 426 17.70 9.77 14.83
C HIS A 426 16.25 9.28 14.84
N ALA A 427 16.07 7.99 15.09
CA ALA A 427 14.78 7.34 15.18
C ALA A 427 13.78 8.12 16.08
N GLY A 428 12.52 8.17 15.65
CA GLY A 428 11.47 8.95 16.29
C GLY A 428 11.38 10.43 15.85
N SER A 429 12.31 10.90 14.99
CA SER A 429 12.15 12.19 14.30
C SER A 429 11.07 12.09 13.23
N ASP A 430 10.20 13.09 13.13
CA ASP A 430 9.22 13.20 12.06
C ASP A 430 9.84 14.00 10.90
N VAL A 431 9.94 13.40 9.72
CA VAL A 431 10.61 14.03 8.57
C VAL A 431 9.76 13.95 7.30
N ARG A 432 9.97 14.93 6.41
CA ARG A 432 9.64 14.77 4.99
C ARG A 432 10.89 14.26 4.30
N VAL A 433 10.71 13.29 3.40
CA VAL A 433 11.81 12.70 2.63
C VAL A 433 11.50 12.76 1.15
N GLU A 434 12.52 12.98 0.34
CA GLU A 434 12.44 12.73 -1.10
C GLU A 434 12.23 11.24 -1.34
N VAL A 435 11.40 10.92 -2.35
CA VAL A 435 11.06 9.56 -2.75
C VAL A 435 11.61 9.33 -4.16
N ASP A 436 12.43 8.30 -4.33
CA ASP A 436 13.07 8.02 -5.60
C ASP A 436 12.16 7.19 -6.51
N ILE A 437 11.46 6.19 -5.95
CA ILE A 437 10.67 5.25 -6.73
C ILE A 437 9.29 5.07 -6.11
N VAL A 438 8.28 5.07 -6.97
CA VAL A 438 6.90 4.78 -6.59
C VAL A 438 6.38 3.57 -7.35
N GLY A 439 5.75 2.64 -6.62
CA GLY A 439 5.11 1.46 -7.20
C GLY A 439 3.62 1.39 -6.91
N SER A 440 2.86 0.89 -7.86
CA SER A 440 1.44 0.60 -7.67
C SER A 440 1.05 -0.69 -8.37
N GLN A 441 -0.08 -1.26 -8.00
CA GLN A 441 -0.66 -2.43 -8.64
C GLN A 441 -2.16 -2.17 -8.92
N ASP A 442 -2.76 -3.04 -9.70
CA ASP A 442 -4.09 -2.83 -10.27
C ASP A 442 -5.23 -2.68 -9.24
N THR A 443 -5.10 -3.22 -8.03
CA THR A 443 -6.12 -3.02 -6.98
C THR A 443 -5.95 -1.72 -6.20
N THR A 444 -4.82 -1.03 -6.34
CA THR A 444 -4.55 0.29 -5.74
C THR A 444 -4.45 1.41 -6.77
N GLY A 445 -4.04 1.12 -8.01
CA GLY A 445 -3.81 2.14 -9.05
C GLY A 445 -5.03 3.00 -9.35
N LEU A 446 -6.22 2.41 -9.47
CA LEU A 446 -7.46 3.17 -9.65
C LEU A 446 -7.80 4.07 -8.47
N MET A 447 -7.50 3.61 -7.24
CA MET A 447 -7.67 4.45 -6.04
C MET A 447 -6.64 5.56 -6.00
N THR A 448 -5.41 5.29 -6.41
CA THR A 448 -4.35 6.30 -6.55
C THR A 448 -4.75 7.38 -7.54
N SER A 449 -5.31 7.01 -8.69
CA SER A 449 -5.87 7.95 -9.66
C SER A 449 -6.97 8.84 -9.04
N GLN A 450 -7.90 8.25 -8.30
CA GLN A 450 -8.94 9.01 -7.59
C GLN A 450 -8.38 9.94 -6.52
N GLU A 451 -7.37 9.53 -5.78
CA GLU A 451 -6.71 10.40 -4.79
C GLU A 451 -6.00 11.58 -5.48
N LEU A 452 -5.36 11.36 -6.63
CA LEU A 452 -4.79 12.45 -7.45
C LEU A 452 -5.87 13.43 -7.94
N GLU A 453 -7.00 12.91 -8.40
CA GLU A 453 -8.15 13.75 -8.76
C GLU A 453 -8.70 14.55 -7.58
N MET A 454 -8.78 13.95 -6.40
CA MET A 454 -9.22 14.62 -5.17
C MET A 454 -8.25 15.72 -4.72
N MET A 455 -6.96 15.53 -4.92
CA MET A 455 -5.95 16.56 -4.69
C MET A 455 -5.92 17.60 -5.80
N ALA A 456 -6.74 17.45 -6.83
CA ALA A 456 -6.67 18.24 -8.07
C ALA A 456 -5.23 18.27 -8.64
N ALA A 457 -4.50 17.18 -8.48
CA ALA A 457 -3.14 17.04 -8.96
C ALA A 457 -3.14 16.46 -10.38
N THR A 458 -2.52 17.16 -11.31
CA THR A 458 -2.24 16.66 -12.64
C THR A 458 -0.74 16.40 -12.73
N VAL A 459 -0.36 15.15 -12.72
CA VAL A 459 1.03 14.73 -12.90
C VAL A 459 1.17 14.31 -14.36
N ILE A 460 1.85 15.12 -15.16
CA ILE A 460 2.14 14.81 -16.57
C ILE A 460 3.25 13.76 -16.64
N SER A 461 4.22 13.90 -15.75
CA SER A 461 5.32 12.97 -15.55
C SER A 461 5.58 12.86 -14.05
N PRO A 462 5.81 11.67 -13.48
CA PRO A 462 6.16 11.57 -12.07
C PRO A 462 7.41 12.39 -11.76
N ILE A 463 7.41 13.07 -10.61
CA ILE A 463 8.56 13.85 -10.14
C ILE A 463 9.66 12.92 -9.59
N VAL A 464 9.30 11.69 -9.26
CA VAL A 464 10.22 10.64 -8.81
C VAL A 464 11.08 10.10 -9.96
N ASP A 465 12.20 9.47 -9.65
CA ASP A 465 13.10 8.89 -10.65
C ASP A 465 12.41 7.83 -11.52
N ALA A 466 11.55 7.02 -10.89
CA ALA A 466 10.74 6.05 -11.60
C ALA A 466 9.39 5.81 -10.90
N ALA A 467 8.35 5.60 -11.70
CA ALA A 467 7.05 5.17 -11.22
C ALA A 467 6.55 3.97 -12.03
N TYR A 468 6.14 2.90 -11.36
CA TYR A 468 5.74 1.64 -11.97
C TYR A 468 4.32 1.23 -11.59
N GLN A 469 3.56 0.75 -12.56
CA GLN A 469 2.22 0.20 -12.37
C GLN A 469 2.13 -1.23 -12.90
N SER A 470 1.71 -2.17 -12.05
CA SER A 470 1.52 -3.57 -12.38
C SER A 470 0.04 -3.97 -12.46
N GLY A 471 -0.27 -5.01 -13.25
CA GLY A 471 -1.55 -5.71 -13.30
C GLY A 471 -1.53 -7.07 -12.57
N CYS A 472 -0.57 -7.34 -11.70
CA CYS A 472 -0.32 -8.68 -11.16
C CYS A 472 -1.44 -9.23 -10.27
N HIS A 473 -2.28 -8.42 -9.68
CA HIS A 473 -3.36 -8.86 -8.81
C HIS A 473 -4.64 -9.27 -9.56
N THR A 474 -4.69 -9.03 -10.87
CA THR A 474 -5.79 -9.47 -11.74
C THR A 474 -5.30 -10.31 -12.94
N ALA A 475 -4.09 -10.87 -12.86
CA ALA A 475 -3.44 -11.59 -13.94
C ALA A 475 -4.28 -12.77 -14.49
N SER A 476 -5.01 -13.46 -13.61
CA SER A 476 -5.87 -14.60 -13.97
C SER A 476 -7.36 -14.25 -13.99
N VAL A 477 -7.75 -13.01 -13.64
CA VAL A 477 -9.17 -12.62 -13.57
C VAL A 477 -9.57 -11.90 -14.86
N TRP A 478 -10.41 -12.53 -15.64
CA TRP A 478 -11.02 -11.96 -16.84
C TRP A 478 -12.55 -11.97 -16.77
N ASP A 479 -13.09 -11.57 -15.62
CA ASP A 479 -14.51 -11.43 -15.48
C ASP A 479 -15.02 -10.05 -15.96
N LYS A 480 -16.33 -9.89 -16.03
CA LYS A 480 -16.96 -8.63 -16.46
C LYS A 480 -16.56 -7.44 -15.57
N LYS A 481 -16.19 -7.69 -14.32
CA LYS A 481 -15.84 -6.65 -13.35
C LYS A 481 -14.42 -6.15 -13.58
N ALA A 482 -13.48 -7.05 -13.86
CA ALA A 482 -12.12 -6.68 -14.27
C ALA A 482 -12.12 -5.89 -15.59
N GLN A 483 -12.94 -6.31 -16.56
CA GLN A 483 -13.06 -5.63 -17.86
C GLN A 483 -13.48 -4.16 -17.76
N VAL A 484 -14.25 -3.78 -16.74
CA VAL A 484 -14.64 -2.38 -16.51
C VAL A 484 -13.46 -1.53 -15.99
N ASN A 485 -12.61 -2.13 -15.16
CA ASN A 485 -11.52 -1.42 -14.48
C ASN A 485 -10.25 -1.33 -15.33
N ILE A 486 -9.98 -2.32 -16.17
CA ILE A 486 -8.79 -2.36 -17.03
C ILE A 486 -8.63 -1.12 -17.90
N PRO A 487 -9.65 -0.67 -18.68
CA PRO A 487 -9.52 0.55 -19.48
C PRO A 487 -9.21 1.80 -18.65
N LYS A 488 -9.76 1.90 -17.45
CA LYS A 488 -9.48 3.02 -16.52
C LYS A 488 -8.05 2.98 -16.02
N LEU A 489 -7.55 1.79 -15.67
CA LEU A 489 -6.17 1.61 -15.25
C LEU A 489 -5.19 1.91 -16.40
N MET A 490 -5.50 1.45 -17.63
CA MET A 490 -4.71 1.77 -18.82
C MET A 490 -4.66 3.27 -19.07
N LYS A 491 -5.81 3.95 -18.95
CA LYS A 491 -5.86 5.41 -19.03
C LYS A 491 -4.99 6.08 -17.98
N PHE A 492 -5.08 5.66 -16.73
CA PHE A 492 -4.24 6.17 -15.64
C PHE A 492 -2.75 6.03 -15.94
N MET A 493 -2.32 4.86 -16.40
CA MET A 493 -0.91 4.61 -16.73
C MET A 493 -0.42 5.51 -17.87
N ASN A 494 -1.22 5.68 -18.90
CA ASN A 494 -0.87 6.51 -20.05
C ASN A 494 -0.87 8.01 -19.70
N ASP A 495 -1.90 8.47 -18.97
CA ASP A 495 -2.03 9.88 -18.59
C ASP A 495 -0.90 10.36 -17.67
N PHE A 496 -0.37 9.46 -16.84
CA PHE A 496 0.67 9.78 -15.86
C PHE A 496 2.06 9.26 -16.25
N GLY A 497 2.24 8.71 -17.44
CA GLY A 497 3.56 8.27 -17.94
C GLY A 497 4.22 7.18 -17.10
N LEU A 498 3.42 6.24 -16.54
CA LEU A 498 3.96 5.21 -15.65
C LEU A 498 4.64 4.10 -16.45
N ILE A 499 5.77 3.60 -15.94
CA ILE A 499 6.39 2.37 -16.43
C ILE A 499 5.40 1.22 -16.21
N THR A 500 5.17 0.41 -17.22
CA THR A 500 4.18 -0.67 -17.18
C THR A 500 4.77 -2.05 -17.43
N ALA A 501 6.03 -2.14 -17.84
CA ALA A 501 6.70 -3.36 -18.26
C ALA A 501 5.89 -4.14 -19.33
N ARG A 502 5.08 -3.44 -20.11
CA ARG A 502 4.19 -4.01 -21.14
C ARG A 502 4.87 -4.12 -22.47
N ASP A 503 4.66 -5.22 -23.19
CA ASP A 503 4.93 -5.28 -24.61
C ASP A 503 4.12 -4.17 -25.32
N PRO A 504 4.73 -3.26 -26.10
CA PRO A 504 4.03 -2.18 -26.77
C PRO A 504 2.89 -2.63 -27.70
N GLU A 505 3.04 -3.83 -28.29
CA GLU A 505 2.00 -4.46 -29.11
C GLU A 505 1.04 -5.33 -28.30
N GLY A 506 1.35 -5.54 -26.99
CA GLY A 506 0.60 -6.35 -26.06
C GLY A 506 -0.61 -5.63 -25.48
N ASP A 507 -1.59 -6.41 -25.08
CA ASP A 507 -2.72 -5.94 -24.31
C ASP A 507 -2.39 -5.89 -22.79
N TYR A 508 -3.39 -5.64 -21.97
CA TYR A 508 -3.26 -5.61 -20.51
C TYR A 508 -2.62 -6.89 -19.93
N HIS A 509 -2.80 -8.03 -20.57
CA HIS A 509 -2.28 -9.31 -20.06
C HIS A 509 -0.76 -9.40 -20.06
N SER A 510 -0.06 -8.57 -20.83
CA SER A 510 1.40 -8.49 -20.81
C SER A 510 1.96 -7.68 -19.65
N MET A 511 1.11 -7.07 -18.80
CA MET A 511 1.49 -6.19 -17.70
C MET A 511 1.37 -6.85 -16.32
N THR A 512 1.36 -8.16 -16.26
CA THR A 512 1.06 -8.90 -15.03
C THR A 512 2.28 -9.27 -14.20
N ASP A 513 3.45 -8.80 -14.59
CA ASP A 513 4.69 -8.95 -13.83
C ASP A 513 4.50 -8.55 -12.36
N VAL A 514 4.98 -9.38 -11.43
CA VAL A 514 4.83 -9.13 -10.00
C VAL A 514 5.49 -7.81 -9.64
N ILE A 515 4.69 -6.86 -9.14
CA ILE A 515 5.10 -5.48 -8.82
C ILE A 515 6.44 -5.43 -8.11
N HIS A 516 6.62 -6.23 -7.05
CA HIS A 516 7.80 -6.17 -6.20
C HIS A 516 9.08 -6.61 -6.90
N LYS A 517 8.97 -7.52 -7.87
CA LYS A 517 10.13 -7.96 -8.66
C LYS A 517 10.61 -6.86 -9.60
N VAL A 518 9.69 -6.21 -10.29
CA VAL A 518 10.04 -5.09 -11.16
C VAL A 518 10.59 -3.92 -10.35
N LEU A 519 9.96 -3.58 -9.21
CA LEU A 519 10.48 -2.54 -8.32
C LEU A 519 11.89 -2.86 -7.82
N ASN A 520 12.16 -4.13 -7.45
CA ASN A 520 13.50 -4.53 -7.04
C ASN A 520 14.52 -4.42 -8.19
N ASP A 521 14.12 -4.69 -9.43
CA ASP A 521 14.98 -4.56 -10.61
C ASP A 521 15.25 -3.09 -10.96
N ILE A 522 14.23 -2.20 -10.87
CA ILE A 522 14.41 -0.77 -11.18
C ILE A 522 15.01 0.03 -10.01
N THR A 523 15.15 -0.52 -8.82
CA THR A 523 15.88 0.12 -7.72
C THR A 523 17.39 -0.07 -7.95
N VAL A 524 18.07 1.02 -8.27
CA VAL A 524 19.47 1.03 -8.69
C VAL A 524 20.41 1.81 -7.76
N ASP A 525 19.94 2.23 -6.61
CA ASP A 525 20.74 2.82 -5.53
C ASP A 525 20.31 2.22 -4.17
N ASP A 526 21.26 1.86 -3.34
CA ASP A 526 21.05 1.36 -1.97
C ASP A 526 20.71 2.48 -0.96
N TRP A 527 20.72 3.73 -1.39
CA TRP A 527 20.30 4.91 -0.61
C TRP A 527 18.87 5.36 -0.93
N SER A 528 18.19 4.68 -1.84
CA SER A 528 16.85 5.06 -2.29
C SER A 528 15.78 4.86 -1.22
N ILE A 529 14.75 5.73 -1.27
CA ILE A 529 13.48 5.57 -0.57
C ILE A 529 12.40 5.20 -1.60
N ILE A 530 11.73 4.07 -1.35
CA ILE A 530 10.71 3.51 -2.24
C ILE A 530 9.36 3.51 -1.52
N ILE A 531 8.32 3.99 -2.18
CA ILE A 531 6.94 3.93 -1.70
C ILE A 531 6.11 3.05 -2.64
N GLY A 532 5.42 2.05 -2.11
CA GLY A 532 4.60 1.18 -2.94
C GLY A 532 3.22 0.89 -2.38
N GLY A 533 2.24 0.82 -3.28
CA GLY A 533 0.83 0.57 -2.98
C GLY A 533 0.50 -0.88 -2.61
N ASP A 534 1.45 -1.59 -2.04
CA ASP A 534 1.27 -2.94 -1.51
C ASP A 534 2.07 -3.13 -0.22
N SER A 535 1.54 -3.93 0.71
CA SER A 535 2.18 -4.20 2.02
C SER A 535 3.52 -4.91 1.91
N HIS A 536 3.75 -5.66 0.82
CA HIS A 536 5.00 -6.36 0.53
C HIS A 536 5.99 -5.51 -0.28
N THR A 537 5.80 -4.21 -0.35
CA THR A 537 6.80 -3.30 -0.91
C THR A 537 8.01 -3.28 0.02
N ARG A 538 8.93 -4.19 -0.25
CA ARG A 538 10.18 -4.44 0.47
C ARG A 538 11.24 -4.73 -0.57
N MET A 539 12.35 -4.00 -0.54
CA MET A 539 13.40 -4.14 -1.54
C MET A 539 14.69 -4.64 -0.90
N SER A 540 15.52 -5.27 -1.69
CA SER A 540 16.85 -5.70 -1.26
C SER A 540 17.92 -4.60 -1.40
N LYS A 541 17.57 -3.50 -2.07
CA LYS A 541 18.37 -2.29 -2.22
C LYS A 541 17.51 -1.09 -1.83
N GLY A 542 18.07 -0.13 -1.09
CA GLY A 542 17.30 0.96 -0.53
C GLY A 542 16.33 0.53 0.58
N VAL A 543 15.53 1.46 1.09
CA VAL A 543 14.49 1.20 2.07
C VAL A 543 13.11 1.40 1.43
N ALA A 544 12.25 0.39 1.52
CA ALA A 544 10.94 0.40 0.86
C ALA A 544 9.80 0.25 1.86
N PHE A 545 8.78 1.08 1.69
CA PHE A 545 7.61 1.13 2.56
C PHE A 545 6.34 0.79 1.79
N GLY A 546 5.62 -0.20 2.27
CA GLY A 546 4.24 -0.41 1.84
C GLY A 546 3.36 0.75 2.33
N ALA A 547 2.59 1.30 1.42
CA ALA A 547 1.77 2.47 1.64
C ALA A 547 0.35 2.30 1.07
N ASP A 548 -0.55 3.16 1.50
CA ASP A 548 -1.89 3.28 0.93
C ASP A 548 -1.88 4.10 -0.37
N SER A 549 -2.99 4.05 -1.11
CA SER A 549 -3.15 4.77 -2.38
C SER A 549 -2.98 6.29 -2.24
N GLY A 550 -3.36 6.85 -1.10
CA GLY A 550 -3.21 8.28 -0.83
C GLY A 550 -1.76 8.71 -0.65
N THR A 551 -0.98 7.92 0.09
CA THR A 551 0.47 8.14 0.23
C THR A 551 1.19 7.95 -1.11
N VAL A 552 0.80 6.95 -1.90
CA VAL A 552 1.31 6.72 -3.27
C VAL A 552 1.00 7.92 -4.16
N ALA A 553 -0.25 8.40 -4.14
CA ALA A 553 -0.68 9.56 -4.91
C ALA A 553 0.10 10.83 -4.50
N LEU A 554 0.30 11.04 -3.20
CA LEU A 554 1.07 12.19 -2.70
C LEU A 554 2.54 12.13 -3.17
N ALA A 555 3.17 10.95 -3.08
CA ALA A 555 4.53 10.75 -3.55
C ALA A 555 4.66 11.01 -5.06
N LEU A 556 3.70 10.55 -5.87
CA LEU A 556 3.64 10.84 -7.33
C LEU A 556 3.49 12.34 -7.60
N ALA A 557 2.62 13.02 -6.85
CA ALA A 557 2.30 14.43 -7.07
C ALA A 557 3.39 15.38 -6.56
N THR A 558 4.17 14.99 -5.57
CA THR A 558 5.09 15.90 -4.86
C THR A 558 6.54 15.45 -4.84
N GLY A 559 6.82 14.20 -5.18
CA GLY A 559 8.15 13.60 -5.02
C GLY A 559 8.55 13.37 -3.55
N GLU A 560 7.61 13.53 -2.60
CA GLU A 560 7.90 13.49 -1.16
C GLU A 560 6.94 12.59 -0.39
N ALA A 561 7.41 12.04 0.72
CA ALA A 561 6.58 11.38 1.73
C ALA A 561 6.91 11.92 3.12
N SER A 562 5.91 11.90 4.03
CA SER A 562 6.10 12.29 5.44
C SER A 562 5.98 11.06 6.34
N MET A 563 6.99 10.81 7.13
CA MET A 563 6.98 9.67 8.05
C MET A 563 7.99 9.84 9.19
N PRO A 564 7.79 9.20 10.33
CA PRO A 564 8.81 9.15 11.36
C PRO A 564 9.98 8.23 10.92
N ILE A 565 11.21 8.61 11.25
CA ILE A 565 12.37 7.72 11.16
C ILE A 565 12.14 6.53 12.09
N PRO A 566 12.07 5.29 11.58
CA PRO A 566 11.79 4.13 12.42
C PRO A 566 13.01 3.71 13.25
N GLU A 567 12.77 3.05 14.37
CA GLU A 567 13.82 2.29 15.06
C GLU A 567 14.22 1.09 14.18
N SER A 568 15.49 0.66 14.32
CA SER A 568 16.03 -0.49 13.61
C SER A 568 16.31 -1.66 14.56
N VAL A 569 16.10 -2.87 14.04
CA VAL A 569 16.58 -4.13 14.63
C VAL A 569 17.63 -4.74 13.70
N LYS A 570 18.78 -5.09 14.26
CA LYS A 570 19.87 -5.71 13.49
C LYS A 570 19.77 -7.22 13.54
N VAL A 571 19.83 -7.85 12.37
CA VAL A 571 19.93 -9.29 12.20
C VAL A 571 21.23 -9.64 11.51
N THR A 572 22.02 -10.51 12.10
CA THR A 572 23.30 -10.98 11.53
C THR A 572 23.23 -12.48 11.32
N PHE A 573 23.71 -12.96 10.18
CA PHE A 573 23.88 -14.38 9.91
C PHE A 573 25.32 -14.81 10.13
N GLU A 574 25.50 -15.93 10.82
CA GLU A 574 26.80 -16.59 11.01
C GLU A 574 26.75 -18.04 10.53
N GLY A 575 27.92 -18.61 10.23
CA GLY A 575 28.00 -19.97 9.73
C GLY A 575 27.65 -20.09 8.25
N SER A 576 27.27 -21.28 7.82
CA SER A 576 27.06 -21.62 6.41
C SER A 576 25.77 -22.42 6.20
N MET A 577 25.00 -22.06 5.18
CA MET A 577 23.82 -22.81 4.78
C MET A 577 24.21 -24.21 4.29
N LYS A 578 23.39 -25.21 4.61
CA LYS A 578 23.52 -26.55 4.00
C LYS A 578 23.14 -26.48 2.52
N PRO A 579 23.85 -27.20 1.63
CA PRO A 579 23.58 -27.15 0.19
C PRO A 579 22.14 -27.53 -0.23
N TYR A 580 21.44 -28.26 0.63
CA TYR A 580 20.04 -28.69 0.42
C TYR A 580 19.01 -27.76 1.12
N MET A 581 19.45 -26.62 1.66
CA MET A 581 18.56 -25.63 2.31
C MET A 581 18.26 -24.49 1.36
N ASP A 582 16.99 -24.13 1.26
CA ASP A 582 16.54 -22.92 0.59
C ASP A 582 16.65 -21.71 1.52
N PHE A 583 16.94 -20.53 0.98
CA PHE A 583 17.05 -19.34 1.82
C PHE A 583 15.74 -18.97 2.50
N ARG A 584 14.59 -19.37 1.92
CA ARG A 584 13.28 -19.22 2.57
C ARG A 584 13.19 -19.97 3.90
N ASP A 585 13.83 -21.13 4.00
CA ASP A 585 13.86 -21.90 5.25
C ASP A 585 14.62 -21.14 6.34
N VAL A 586 15.69 -20.40 5.97
CA VAL A 586 16.41 -19.49 6.87
C VAL A 586 15.51 -18.36 7.33
N VAL A 587 14.71 -17.80 6.44
CA VAL A 587 13.77 -16.70 6.78
C VAL A 587 12.75 -17.16 7.82
N HIS A 588 12.16 -18.32 7.63
CA HIS A 588 11.22 -18.89 8.60
C HIS A 588 11.90 -19.22 9.94
N ALA A 589 13.10 -19.81 9.89
CA ALA A 589 13.88 -20.10 11.10
C ALA A 589 14.23 -18.82 11.88
N THR A 590 14.58 -17.74 11.18
CA THR A 590 14.86 -16.43 11.79
C THR A 590 13.67 -15.90 12.57
N GLN A 591 12.48 -15.96 12.00
CA GLN A 591 11.26 -15.52 12.69
C GLN A 591 10.97 -16.38 13.92
N ALA A 592 11.06 -17.70 13.79
CA ALA A 592 10.84 -18.61 14.91
C ALA A 592 11.89 -18.42 16.03
N GLN A 593 13.16 -18.20 15.66
CA GLN A 593 14.23 -17.93 16.62
C GLN A 593 13.98 -16.62 17.36
N MET A 594 13.67 -15.53 16.64
CA MET A 594 13.37 -14.24 17.24
C MET A 594 12.27 -14.35 18.30
N LEU A 595 11.14 -15.02 17.95
CA LEU A 595 10.04 -15.18 18.89
C LEU A 595 10.42 -16.01 20.14
N ARG A 596 11.31 -17.00 20.01
CA ARG A 596 11.83 -17.77 21.16
C ARG A 596 12.78 -16.96 22.03
N GLU A 597 13.68 -16.18 21.40
CA GLU A 597 14.72 -15.43 22.09
C GLU A 597 14.16 -14.24 22.88
N PHE A 598 13.03 -13.68 22.44
CA PHE A 598 12.37 -12.56 23.07
C PHE A 598 11.03 -12.95 23.75
N ASP A 599 10.91 -14.19 24.25
CA ASP A 599 9.77 -14.70 25.05
C ASP A 599 8.40 -14.42 24.39
N GLY A 600 8.33 -14.58 23.07
CA GLY A 600 7.12 -14.35 22.28
C GLY A 600 6.90 -12.88 21.87
N ASP A 601 7.70 -11.96 22.35
CA ASP A 601 7.63 -10.56 21.95
C ASP A 601 8.21 -10.37 20.54
N ASN A 602 7.41 -9.80 19.66
CA ASN A 602 7.86 -9.51 18.27
C ASN A 602 8.62 -8.18 18.22
N VAL A 603 9.94 -8.26 18.36
CA VAL A 603 10.82 -7.07 18.32
C VAL A 603 10.86 -6.38 16.94
N PHE A 604 10.41 -7.05 15.89
CA PHE A 604 10.32 -6.46 14.55
C PHE A 604 9.11 -5.54 14.35
N GLN A 605 8.07 -5.70 15.19
CA GLN A 605 6.81 -5.00 14.98
C GLN A 605 6.99 -3.48 14.95
N GLY A 606 6.61 -2.88 13.81
CA GLY A 606 6.67 -1.43 13.60
C GLY A 606 8.06 -0.85 13.39
N ARG A 607 9.12 -1.68 13.32
CA ARG A 607 10.52 -1.30 13.15
C ARG A 607 11.05 -1.68 11.78
N VAL A 608 12.24 -1.22 11.46
CA VAL A 608 12.96 -1.65 10.25
C VAL A 608 13.95 -2.75 10.64
N ILE A 609 14.01 -3.80 9.82
CA ILE A 609 14.99 -4.85 9.99
C ILE A 609 16.20 -4.52 9.10
N GLU A 610 17.36 -4.29 9.71
CA GLU A 610 18.66 -4.21 9.03
C GLU A 610 19.29 -5.58 9.03
N VAL A 611 19.22 -6.28 7.91
CA VAL A 611 19.76 -7.62 7.79
C VAL A 611 21.12 -7.62 7.09
N HIS A 612 22.11 -8.16 7.77
CA HIS A 612 23.48 -8.32 7.26
C HIS A 612 23.59 -9.64 6.50
N ILE A 613 23.41 -9.57 5.16
CA ILE A 613 23.23 -10.73 4.28
C ILE A 613 24.54 -11.31 3.70
N GLY A 614 25.70 -10.68 4.00
CA GLY A 614 26.99 -11.13 3.46
C GLY A 614 27.06 -11.06 1.93
N THR A 615 27.13 -12.21 1.27
CA THR A 615 27.31 -12.34 -0.18
C THR A 615 26.05 -12.75 -0.94
N LEU A 616 24.87 -12.72 -0.32
CA LEU A 616 23.60 -13.02 -1.02
C LEU A 616 23.28 -11.94 -2.04
N LEU A 617 22.95 -12.36 -3.26
CA LEU A 617 22.49 -11.47 -4.32
C LEU A 617 21.08 -10.91 -4.03
N ALA A 618 20.76 -9.80 -4.67
CA ALA A 618 19.51 -9.09 -4.46
C ALA A 618 18.25 -9.97 -4.59
N ASP A 619 18.22 -10.89 -5.55
CA ASP A 619 17.08 -11.80 -5.75
C ASP A 619 16.87 -12.74 -4.56
N GLN A 620 17.96 -13.27 -3.97
CA GLN A 620 17.90 -14.13 -2.78
C GLN A 620 17.62 -13.32 -1.51
N ALA A 621 18.31 -12.19 -1.35
CA ALA A 621 18.09 -11.26 -0.24
C ALA A 621 16.66 -10.74 -0.19
N PHE A 622 16.06 -10.53 -1.37
CA PHE A 622 14.67 -10.11 -1.49
C PHE A 622 13.69 -11.12 -0.85
N THR A 623 13.98 -12.41 -0.86
CA THR A 623 13.17 -13.41 -0.16
C THR A 623 13.03 -13.10 1.34
N PHE A 624 14.11 -12.61 1.98
CA PHE A 624 14.06 -12.16 3.37
C PHE A 624 13.24 -10.89 3.52
N THR A 625 13.59 -9.87 2.74
CA THR A 625 12.96 -8.55 2.89
C THR A 625 11.46 -8.60 2.65
N ASP A 626 11.02 -9.35 1.66
CA ASP A 626 9.59 -9.50 1.33
C ASP A 626 8.78 -10.16 2.48
N TRP A 627 9.34 -11.19 3.12
CA TRP A 627 8.69 -11.85 4.26
C TRP A 627 8.56 -10.95 5.50
N THR A 628 9.36 -9.91 5.64
CA THR A 628 9.31 -9.03 6.81
C THR A 628 7.97 -8.31 7.00
N ALA A 629 7.15 -8.25 5.95
CA ALA A 629 5.76 -7.79 6.07
C ALA A 629 4.94 -8.70 6.98
N GLU A 630 5.15 -10.02 6.92
CA GLU A 630 4.50 -11.01 7.79
C GLU A 630 5.12 -11.04 9.20
N MET A 631 6.36 -10.58 9.33
CA MET A 631 6.98 -10.32 10.64
C MET A 631 6.45 -9.03 11.30
N LYS A 632 5.46 -8.35 10.71
CA LYS A 632 4.89 -7.07 11.14
C LYS A 632 5.92 -5.91 11.16
N ALA A 633 7.04 -6.05 10.46
CA ALA A 633 8.02 -4.97 10.32
C ALA A 633 7.47 -3.83 9.44
N LYS A 634 7.91 -2.61 9.72
CA LYS A 634 7.53 -1.43 8.92
C LYS A 634 8.24 -1.42 7.57
N ALA A 635 9.50 -1.82 7.56
CA ALA A 635 10.34 -2.00 6.38
C ALA A 635 11.51 -2.95 6.69
N SER A 636 12.35 -3.19 5.70
CA SER A 636 13.61 -3.90 5.86
C SER A 636 14.62 -3.37 4.86
N ILE A 637 15.89 -3.55 5.16
CA ILE A 637 17.02 -3.19 4.32
C ILE A 637 18.10 -4.26 4.42
N CYS A 638 18.75 -4.57 3.30
CA CYS A 638 19.88 -5.49 3.26
C CYS A 638 21.21 -4.73 3.29
N ILE A 639 22.08 -5.10 4.21
CA ILE A 639 23.44 -4.59 4.28
C ILE A 639 24.36 -5.55 3.53
N SER A 640 24.77 -5.14 2.35
CA SER A 640 25.58 -5.93 1.41
C SER A 640 27.05 -5.53 1.45
N GLN A 641 27.93 -6.45 1.02
CA GLN A 641 29.31 -6.12 0.68
C GLN A 641 29.37 -5.38 -0.66
N ASP A 642 30.42 -4.60 -0.88
CA ASP A 642 30.58 -3.77 -2.09
C ASP A 642 30.49 -4.60 -3.39
N GLU A 643 31.18 -5.74 -3.45
CA GLU A 643 31.16 -6.63 -4.63
C GLU A 643 29.78 -7.27 -4.85
N THR A 644 29.07 -7.62 -3.78
CA THR A 644 27.71 -8.17 -3.86
C THR A 644 26.72 -7.14 -4.37
N LEU A 645 26.83 -5.90 -3.90
CA LEU A 645 25.98 -4.81 -4.38
C LEU A 645 26.27 -4.52 -5.87
N ILE A 646 27.54 -4.46 -6.27
CA ILE A 646 27.92 -4.29 -7.68
C ILE A 646 27.29 -5.38 -8.57
N ALA A 647 27.39 -6.66 -8.16
CA ALA A 647 26.80 -7.77 -8.90
C ALA A 647 25.27 -7.62 -9.00
N SER A 648 24.61 -7.25 -7.91
CA SER A 648 23.17 -7.02 -7.87
C SER A 648 22.73 -5.85 -8.77
N LEU A 649 23.52 -4.76 -8.80
CA LEU A 649 23.27 -3.62 -9.68
C LEU A 649 23.48 -3.96 -11.16
N GLN A 650 24.45 -4.83 -11.48
CA GLN A 650 24.68 -5.31 -12.83
C GLN A 650 23.48 -6.13 -13.34
N ILE A 651 22.95 -7.03 -12.51
CA ILE A 651 21.75 -7.81 -12.84
C ILE A 651 20.55 -6.87 -13.09
N ALA A 652 20.33 -5.91 -12.20
CA ALA A 652 19.26 -4.92 -12.33
C ALA A 652 19.39 -4.12 -13.63
N ARG A 653 20.58 -3.57 -13.91
CA ARG A 653 20.88 -2.84 -15.14
C ARG A 653 20.59 -3.68 -16.40
N ASP A 654 21.02 -4.93 -16.41
CA ASP A 654 20.88 -5.82 -17.57
C ASP A 654 19.38 -6.16 -17.80
N ARG A 655 18.59 -6.33 -16.74
CA ARG A 655 17.12 -6.50 -16.85
C ARG A 655 16.42 -5.24 -17.33
N ILE A 656 16.80 -4.06 -16.84
CA ILE A 656 16.28 -2.79 -17.35
C ILE A 656 16.62 -2.63 -18.85
N GLN A 657 17.84 -3.01 -19.26
CA GLN A 657 18.20 -2.97 -20.69
C GLN A 657 17.31 -3.90 -21.53
N ILE A 658 16.96 -5.08 -21.04
CA ILE A 658 16.01 -5.97 -21.71
C ILE A 658 14.63 -5.29 -21.86
N MET A 659 14.17 -4.56 -20.85
CA MET A 659 12.92 -3.80 -20.93
C MET A 659 13.00 -2.70 -22.00
N ILE A 660 14.12 -1.99 -22.09
CA ILE A 660 14.37 -0.97 -23.15
C ILE A 660 14.35 -1.63 -24.53
N ASP A 661 15.08 -2.72 -24.70
CA ASP A 661 15.22 -3.41 -25.99
C ASP A 661 13.88 -3.96 -26.50
N LYS A 662 12.96 -4.29 -25.59
CA LYS A 662 11.59 -4.70 -25.89
C LYS A 662 10.61 -3.55 -26.07
N GLY A 663 11.04 -2.32 -25.82
CA GLY A 663 10.16 -1.15 -25.85
C GLY A 663 9.06 -1.17 -24.77
N MET A 664 9.32 -1.78 -23.62
CA MET A 664 8.35 -1.99 -22.54
C MET A 664 8.09 -0.75 -21.68
N ASP A 665 8.31 0.43 -22.21
CA ASP A 665 8.21 1.69 -21.50
C ASP A 665 7.45 2.71 -22.35
N ASN A 666 6.47 3.35 -21.74
CA ASN A 666 5.83 4.52 -22.34
C ASN A 666 6.80 5.73 -22.37
N GLU A 667 7.81 5.69 -21.50
CA GLU A 667 8.83 6.72 -21.29
C GLU A 667 10.24 6.09 -21.38
N GLN A 668 10.66 5.64 -22.55
CA GLN A 668 12.00 5.02 -22.78
C GLN A 668 13.15 5.80 -22.14
N GLN A 669 12.97 7.09 -21.95
CA GLN A 669 13.93 7.97 -21.32
C GLN A 669 14.16 7.65 -19.83
N VAL A 670 13.13 7.21 -19.10
CA VAL A 670 13.23 6.87 -17.67
C VAL A 670 14.07 5.61 -17.48
N LEU A 671 13.79 4.54 -18.23
CA LEU A 671 14.59 3.32 -18.15
C LEU A 671 16.06 3.56 -18.53
N ALA A 672 16.33 4.37 -19.55
CA ALA A 672 17.70 4.74 -19.94
C ALA A 672 18.40 5.55 -18.82
N GLN A 673 17.68 6.41 -18.11
CA GLN A 673 18.19 7.14 -16.95
C GLN A 673 18.58 6.19 -15.82
N LEU A 674 17.73 5.20 -15.50
CA LEU A 674 18.01 4.18 -14.48
C LEU A 674 19.25 3.34 -14.83
N VAL A 675 19.46 2.99 -16.11
CA VAL A 675 20.70 2.33 -16.55
C VAL A 675 21.92 3.25 -16.31
N GLY A 676 21.79 4.54 -16.56
CA GLY A 676 22.82 5.53 -16.26
C GLY A 676 23.14 5.62 -14.77
N GLN A 677 22.12 5.70 -13.93
CA GLN A 677 22.25 5.72 -12.47
C GLN A 677 22.92 4.43 -11.94
N ALA A 678 22.51 3.26 -12.43
CA ALA A 678 23.13 1.98 -12.06
C ALA A 678 24.64 1.97 -12.39
N ASN A 679 25.01 2.42 -13.60
CA ASN A 679 26.42 2.51 -14.00
C ASN A 679 27.20 3.50 -13.14
N GLN A 680 26.61 4.65 -12.82
CA GLN A 680 27.21 5.64 -11.93
C GLN A 680 27.44 5.05 -10.53
N ARG A 681 26.41 4.40 -9.95
CA ARG A 681 26.50 3.81 -8.62
C ARG A 681 27.58 2.72 -8.54
N ILE A 682 27.65 1.87 -9.57
CA ILE A 682 28.75 0.87 -9.69
C ILE A 682 30.12 1.55 -9.73
N ALA A 683 30.26 2.66 -10.45
CA ALA A 683 31.53 3.39 -10.54
C ALA A 683 31.90 4.02 -9.18
N GLU A 684 30.95 4.60 -8.47
CA GLU A 684 31.17 5.21 -7.14
C GLU A 684 31.62 4.16 -6.10
N ILE A 685 31.03 2.96 -6.12
CA ILE A 685 31.46 1.87 -5.24
C ILE A 685 32.87 1.43 -5.59
N ARG A 686 33.18 1.23 -6.87
CA ARG A 686 34.53 0.81 -7.34
C ARG A 686 35.63 1.82 -7.07
N SER A 687 35.31 3.12 -7.14
CA SER A 687 36.28 4.18 -6.80
C SER A 687 36.48 4.35 -5.29
N GLY A 688 35.50 3.86 -4.49
CA GLY A 688 35.46 4.10 -3.04
C GLY A 688 34.91 5.50 -2.67
N ASP A 689 34.43 6.28 -3.64
CA ASP A 689 33.86 7.61 -3.38
C ASP A 689 32.56 7.50 -2.56
N LYS A 690 31.70 6.52 -2.88
CA LYS A 690 30.49 6.18 -2.13
C LYS A 690 30.39 4.65 -2.02
N PRO A 691 30.97 4.01 -1.00
CA PRO A 691 30.90 2.55 -0.83
C PRO A 691 29.47 2.08 -0.59
N ALA A 692 29.23 0.77 -0.57
CA ALA A 692 27.93 0.22 -0.20
C ALA A 692 27.50 0.75 1.18
N LEU A 693 26.19 0.99 1.33
CA LEU A 693 25.62 1.54 2.57
C LEU A 693 25.92 0.61 3.75
N LYS A 694 26.44 1.19 4.82
CA LYS A 694 26.74 0.51 6.10
C LYS A 694 26.34 1.40 7.27
N PRO A 695 25.86 0.83 8.38
CA PRO A 695 25.69 1.59 9.64
C PRO A 695 27.03 2.06 10.18
N ASP A 696 27.01 3.03 11.07
CA ASP A 696 28.19 3.40 11.86
C ASP A 696 28.51 2.30 12.87
N ALA A 697 29.78 2.19 13.27
CA ALA A 697 30.22 1.13 14.17
C ALA A 697 29.60 1.20 15.57
N ASP A 698 29.19 2.39 15.98
CA ASP A 698 28.57 2.70 17.27
C ASP A 698 27.06 3.02 17.14
N ALA A 699 26.44 2.68 16.00
CA ALA A 699 25.00 2.77 15.80
C ALA A 699 24.22 2.04 16.89
N LYS A 700 23.10 2.60 17.30
CA LYS A 700 22.24 1.99 18.33
C LYS A 700 21.01 1.36 17.70
N TYR A 701 20.76 0.11 18.06
CA TYR A 701 19.61 -0.65 17.62
C TYR A 701 18.64 -0.88 18.78
N PHE A 702 17.36 -1.05 18.46
CA PHE A 702 16.35 -1.46 19.45
C PHE A 702 16.65 -2.87 20.00
N ALA A 703 17.03 -3.77 19.11
CA ALA A 703 17.50 -5.11 19.43
C ALA A 703 18.50 -5.59 18.36
N GLU A 704 19.37 -6.48 18.75
CA GLU A 704 20.33 -7.17 17.87
C GLU A 704 20.28 -8.65 18.17
N PHE A 705 20.27 -9.51 17.16
CA PHE A 705 20.45 -10.94 17.35
C PHE A 705 21.10 -11.60 16.14
N THR A 706 21.66 -12.78 16.39
CA THR A 706 22.43 -13.54 15.41
C THR A 706 21.75 -14.87 15.13
N VAL A 707 21.62 -15.19 13.85
CA VAL A 707 21.11 -16.48 13.37
C VAL A 707 22.29 -17.34 12.94
N ASN A 708 22.47 -18.47 13.59
CA ASN A 708 23.51 -19.44 13.22
C ASN A 708 23.00 -20.38 12.14
N LEU A 709 23.45 -20.19 10.90
CA LEU A 709 23.03 -20.98 9.74
C LEU A 709 23.45 -22.47 9.87
N ASP A 710 24.50 -22.79 10.63
CA ASP A 710 24.92 -24.16 10.87
C ASP A 710 23.92 -24.96 11.70
N GLU A 711 23.06 -24.30 12.46
CA GLU A 711 22.02 -24.91 13.29
C GLU A 711 20.72 -25.19 12.52
N ILE A 712 20.49 -24.58 11.35
CA ILE A 712 19.33 -24.82 10.50
C ILE A 712 19.60 -26.06 9.65
N ASN A 713 19.00 -27.18 10.02
CA ASN A 713 19.33 -28.50 9.44
C ASN A 713 18.21 -29.11 8.59
N GLU A 714 17.00 -28.50 8.61
CA GLU A 714 15.82 -28.99 7.93
C GLU A 714 15.02 -27.85 7.32
N PRO A 715 14.30 -28.10 6.20
CA PRO A 715 13.33 -27.15 5.69
C PRO A 715 12.28 -26.81 6.72
N MET A 716 11.82 -25.54 6.70
CA MET A 716 10.84 -24.99 7.62
C MET A 716 9.50 -24.79 6.93
N ILE A 717 8.42 -25.16 7.59
CA ILE A 717 7.05 -24.92 7.15
C ILE A 717 6.36 -23.98 8.12
N ALA A 718 5.83 -22.87 7.63
CA ALA A 718 5.01 -21.97 8.42
C ALA A 718 3.52 -22.30 8.21
N ASP A 719 2.79 -22.45 9.31
CA ASP A 719 1.36 -22.71 9.33
C ASP A 719 0.61 -21.48 9.89
N PRO A 720 0.03 -20.64 9.02
CA PRO A 720 -0.68 -19.45 9.47
C PRO A 720 -2.07 -19.73 10.04
N ASP A 721 -2.56 -20.98 9.96
CA ASP A 721 -3.94 -21.35 10.26
C ASP A 721 -4.11 -22.13 11.56
N VAL A 722 -3.03 -22.42 12.29
CA VAL A 722 -3.07 -23.20 13.54
C VAL A 722 -4.05 -22.64 14.56
N SER A 723 -4.28 -21.34 14.54
CA SER A 723 -5.25 -20.70 15.42
C SER A 723 -6.26 -19.87 14.62
N ASN A 724 -7.26 -20.54 14.03
CA ASN A 724 -8.29 -19.87 13.24
C ASN A 724 -9.21 -18.95 14.05
N ASP A 725 -9.33 -19.20 15.36
CA ASP A 725 -10.16 -18.43 16.25
C ASP A 725 -9.41 -17.23 16.85
N ASP A 726 -8.07 -17.22 16.73
CA ASP A 726 -7.21 -16.15 17.21
C ASP A 726 -6.08 -15.84 16.21
N VAL A 727 -6.32 -14.84 15.37
CA VAL A 727 -5.34 -14.41 14.36
C VAL A 727 -4.05 -13.81 14.96
N SER A 728 -4.04 -13.50 16.27
CA SER A 728 -2.83 -13.04 16.95
C SER A 728 -1.78 -14.15 17.08
N LYS A 729 -2.22 -15.40 17.02
CA LYS A 729 -1.36 -16.59 17.11
C LYS A 729 -0.78 -17.05 15.77
N ARG A 730 -1.10 -16.38 14.67
CA ARG A 730 -0.46 -16.66 13.38
C ARG A 730 1.03 -16.37 13.46
N TYR A 731 1.83 -17.26 12.87
CA TYR A 731 3.28 -17.13 12.86
C TYR A 731 3.94 -16.99 14.23
N THR A 732 3.42 -17.66 15.24
CA THR A 732 4.13 -17.85 16.51
C THR A 732 5.25 -18.88 16.35
N HIS A 733 6.12 -19.01 17.34
CA HIS A 733 7.20 -20.02 17.31
C HIS A 733 6.66 -21.46 17.18
N ASP A 734 5.40 -21.72 17.61
CA ASP A 734 4.74 -23.02 17.52
C ASP A 734 4.08 -23.27 16.16
N THR A 735 3.96 -22.27 15.32
CA THR A 735 3.38 -22.39 13.96
C THR A 735 4.41 -22.45 12.85
N ILE A 736 5.69 -22.28 13.17
CA ILE A 736 6.82 -22.46 12.25
C ILE A 736 7.61 -23.65 12.71
N ARG A 737 7.60 -24.71 11.91
CA ARG A 737 8.06 -26.06 12.33
C ARG A 737 8.99 -26.70 11.28
N ASP A 738 9.88 -27.54 11.76
CA ASP A 738 10.74 -28.37 10.90
C ASP A 738 9.92 -29.34 10.06
N LEU A 739 10.43 -29.71 8.90
CA LEU A 739 9.79 -30.65 7.99
C LEU A 739 9.49 -32.00 8.66
N THR A 740 10.39 -32.49 9.52
CA THR A 740 10.22 -33.76 10.27
C THR A 740 9.05 -33.75 11.23
N TYR A 741 8.55 -32.61 11.69
CA TYR A 741 7.34 -32.51 12.49
C TYR A 741 6.13 -33.15 11.79
N TYR A 742 6.03 -32.99 10.48
CA TYR A 742 4.91 -33.50 9.68
C TYR A 742 5.04 -34.98 9.31
N ARG A 743 6.15 -35.63 9.60
CA ARG A 743 6.42 -37.08 9.45
C ARG A 743 6.17 -37.64 8.03
N GLY A 744 6.04 -36.77 7.03
CA GLY A 744 5.63 -37.18 5.70
C GLY A 744 4.16 -37.62 5.59
N GLU A 745 3.29 -37.24 6.50
CA GLU A 745 1.92 -37.72 6.58
C GLU A 745 0.86 -36.65 6.27
N LYS A 746 1.24 -35.36 6.34
CA LYS A 746 0.29 -34.26 6.09
C LYS A 746 -0.13 -34.25 4.64
N LYS A 747 -1.42 -34.44 4.37
CA LYS A 747 -1.99 -34.38 3.01
C LYS A 747 -1.78 -33.00 2.40
N VAL A 748 -1.56 -32.95 1.11
CA VAL A 748 -1.51 -31.71 0.30
C VAL A 748 -2.41 -31.90 -0.90
N ASP A 749 -3.39 -31.03 -1.07
CA ASP A 749 -4.40 -31.08 -2.13
C ASP A 749 -4.10 -30.13 -3.29
N LEU A 750 -3.34 -29.07 -3.04
CA LEU A 750 -2.94 -28.07 -4.04
C LEU A 750 -1.56 -27.50 -3.70
N GLY A 751 -0.65 -27.48 -4.66
CA GLY A 751 0.62 -26.76 -4.57
C GLY A 751 0.60 -25.48 -5.38
N PHE A 752 1.28 -24.44 -4.87
CA PHE A 752 1.48 -23.19 -5.60
C PHE A 752 2.92 -22.69 -5.47
N VAL A 753 3.58 -22.52 -6.60
CA VAL A 753 4.89 -21.86 -6.71
C VAL A 753 4.71 -20.55 -7.49
N GLY A 754 4.83 -19.44 -6.79
CA GLY A 754 4.58 -18.12 -7.36
C GLY A 754 4.61 -17.04 -6.28
N SER A 755 4.13 -15.85 -6.60
CA SER A 755 4.11 -14.65 -5.78
C SER A 755 5.45 -13.90 -5.70
N CYS A 756 5.51 -12.91 -4.83
CA CYS A 756 6.64 -11.98 -4.71
C CYS A 756 7.94 -12.62 -4.24
N MET A 757 7.91 -13.64 -3.38
CA MET A 757 9.14 -14.28 -2.87
C MET A 757 9.86 -15.14 -3.91
N VAL A 758 9.16 -15.58 -4.96
CA VAL A 758 9.75 -16.44 -6.00
C VAL A 758 10.67 -15.63 -6.91
N HIS A 759 11.79 -16.21 -7.28
CA HIS A 759 12.77 -15.62 -8.21
C HIS A 759 13.24 -16.62 -9.27
N LYS A 760 14.14 -16.20 -10.17
CA LYS A 760 14.66 -17.06 -11.24
C LYS A 760 15.24 -18.38 -10.72
N GLY A 761 15.93 -18.31 -9.58
CA GLY A 761 16.52 -19.50 -8.94
C GLY A 761 15.50 -20.56 -8.59
N ASP A 762 14.32 -20.18 -8.08
CA ASP A 762 13.23 -21.11 -7.76
C ASP A 762 12.75 -21.87 -8.98
N MET A 763 12.59 -21.17 -10.12
CA MET A 763 12.20 -21.79 -11.39
C MET A 763 13.27 -22.79 -11.88
N LYS A 764 14.54 -22.45 -11.70
CA LYS A 764 15.66 -23.35 -12.02
C LYS A 764 15.70 -24.57 -11.11
N VAL A 765 15.46 -24.39 -9.82
CA VAL A 765 15.35 -25.49 -8.85
C VAL A 765 14.22 -26.42 -9.24
N LEU A 766 13.03 -25.88 -9.53
CA LEU A 766 11.89 -26.65 -9.98
C LEU A 766 12.24 -27.48 -11.24
N ALA A 767 12.83 -26.87 -12.27
CA ALA A 767 13.22 -27.55 -13.50
C ALA A 767 14.21 -28.69 -13.23
N ARG A 768 15.20 -28.46 -12.37
CA ARG A 768 16.22 -29.49 -12.01
C ARG A 768 15.63 -30.62 -11.17
N MET A 769 14.74 -30.30 -10.22
CA MET A 769 14.04 -31.33 -9.44
C MET A 769 13.20 -32.24 -10.32
N LEU A 770 12.46 -31.70 -11.30
CA LEU A 770 11.68 -32.50 -12.24
C LEU A 770 12.58 -33.46 -13.04
N ARG A 771 13.75 -33.01 -13.50
CA ARG A 771 14.77 -33.85 -14.16
C ARG A 771 15.30 -34.94 -13.24
N ASN A 772 15.63 -34.61 -11.98
CA ASN A 772 16.10 -35.57 -10.99
C ASN A 772 15.06 -36.64 -10.71
N LEU A 773 13.82 -36.27 -10.51
CA LEU A 773 12.70 -37.18 -10.22
C LEU A 773 12.38 -38.06 -11.42
N GLU A 774 12.46 -37.57 -12.66
CA GLU A 774 12.34 -38.38 -13.87
C GLU A 774 13.48 -39.41 -13.96
N ALA A 775 14.70 -39.01 -13.69
CA ALA A 775 15.86 -39.92 -13.69
C ALA A 775 15.74 -41.01 -12.61
N MET A 776 15.15 -40.73 -11.46
CA MET A 776 14.95 -41.66 -10.36
C MET A 776 13.80 -42.65 -10.60
N HIS A 777 12.70 -42.16 -11.18
CA HIS A 777 11.41 -42.87 -11.24
C HIS A 777 10.95 -43.22 -12.68
N GLY A 778 11.66 -42.75 -13.70
CA GLY A 778 11.30 -42.94 -15.11
C GLY A 778 10.21 -42.02 -15.63
N LYS A 779 9.40 -41.44 -14.75
CA LYS A 779 8.35 -40.44 -15.06
C LYS A 779 8.10 -39.58 -13.82
N VAL A 780 7.53 -38.39 -14.06
CA VAL A 780 7.01 -37.50 -13.02
C VAL A 780 5.50 -37.56 -13.09
N GLU A 781 4.85 -37.93 -12.01
CA GLU A 781 3.39 -37.90 -11.85
C GLU A 781 3.03 -37.03 -10.64
N PHE A 782 2.06 -36.16 -10.83
CA PHE A 782 1.53 -35.32 -9.74
C PHE A 782 0.36 -36.01 -9.08
N ARG A 783 0.35 -36.11 -7.76
CA ARG A 783 -0.78 -36.60 -6.94
C ARG A 783 -1.65 -35.48 -6.39
N ALA A 784 -1.16 -34.24 -6.45
CA ALA A 784 -1.91 -33.03 -6.25
C ALA A 784 -1.53 -32.04 -7.37
N PRO A 785 -2.46 -31.19 -7.84
CA PRO A 785 -2.13 -30.15 -8.82
C PRO A 785 -1.05 -29.23 -8.31
N LEU A 786 -0.17 -28.79 -9.22
CA LEU A 786 0.85 -27.79 -8.95
C LEU A 786 0.67 -26.59 -9.89
N ILE A 787 0.32 -25.45 -9.35
CA ILE A 787 0.26 -24.19 -10.09
C ILE A 787 1.62 -23.51 -9.98
N VAL A 788 2.19 -23.11 -11.11
CA VAL A 788 3.46 -22.37 -11.18
C VAL A 788 3.23 -21.07 -11.94
N ALA A 789 3.40 -19.94 -11.24
CA ALA A 789 3.35 -18.60 -11.81
C ALA A 789 4.75 -17.98 -11.72
N PRO A 790 5.51 -17.89 -12.81
CA PRO A 790 6.81 -17.20 -12.81
C PRO A 790 6.62 -15.73 -12.41
N PRO A 791 7.63 -15.10 -11.77
CA PRO A 791 7.42 -13.75 -11.25
C PRO A 791 7.33 -12.66 -12.34
N THR A 792 8.08 -12.80 -13.45
CA THR A 792 8.09 -11.84 -14.55
C THR A 792 8.31 -12.51 -15.91
N TYR A 793 7.89 -11.86 -17.00
CA TYR A 793 8.18 -12.29 -18.37
C TYR A 793 9.67 -12.25 -18.68
N ASN A 794 10.43 -11.29 -18.13
CA ASN A 794 11.88 -11.24 -18.29
C ASN A 794 12.54 -12.53 -17.75
N ILE A 795 12.11 -13.02 -16.59
CA ILE A 795 12.60 -14.28 -16.02
C ILE A 795 12.24 -15.47 -16.91
N ILE A 796 11.06 -15.52 -17.51
CA ILE A 796 10.69 -16.55 -18.48
C ILE A 796 11.66 -16.54 -19.67
N ASP A 797 12.00 -15.39 -20.21
CA ASP A 797 12.91 -15.26 -21.34
C ASP A 797 14.34 -15.62 -20.95
N GLU A 798 14.80 -15.25 -19.77
CA GLU A 798 16.08 -15.73 -19.23
C GLU A 798 16.12 -17.25 -19.12
N LEU A 799 15.06 -17.88 -18.59
CA LEU A 799 14.94 -19.34 -18.48
C LEU A 799 14.89 -20.03 -19.85
N LYS A 800 14.20 -19.45 -20.84
CA LYS A 800 14.20 -19.95 -22.23
C LYS A 800 15.62 -19.92 -22.82
N LYS A 801 16.32 -18.79 -22.66
CA LYS A 801 17.68 -18.61 -23.14
C LYS A 801 18.68 -19.58 -22.47
N GLU A 802 18.47 -19.90 -21.21
CA GLU A 802 19.32 -20.81 -20.42
C GLU A 802 18.92 -22.30 -20.58
N GLY A 803 17.78 -22.60 -21.24
CA GLY A 803 17.28 -23.96 -21.44
C GLY A 803 16.60 -24.60 -20.22
N ASP A 804 16.22 -23.78 -19.23
CA ASP A 804 15.52 -24.23 -18.02
C ASP A 804 13.98 -24.06 -18.12
N TRP A 805 13.48 -23.38 -19.16
CA TRP A 805 12.03 -23.28 -19.42
C TRP A 805 11.45 -24.51 -20.10
N GLU A 806 12.17 -25.13 -21.04
CA GLU A 806 11.72 -26.32 -21.77
C GLU A 806 11.37 -27.51 -20.85
N PRO A 807 12.13 -27.82 -19.79
CA PRO A 807 11.73 -28.86 -18.86
C PRO A 807 10.41 -28.58 -18.16
N LEU A 808 10.15 -27.34 -17.81
CA LEU A 808 8.86 -26.95 -17.18
C LEU A 808 7.70 -27.20 -18.14
N GLN A 809 7.84 -26.81 -19.41
CA GLN A 809 6.84 -27.09 -20.45
C GLN A 809 6.64 -28.57 -20.71
N LYS A 810 7.71 -29.37 -20.67
CA LYS A 810 7.66 -30.83 -20.88
C LYS A 810 6.73 -31.53 -19.88
N TYR A 811 6.74 -31.11 -18.63
CA TYR A 811 5.96 -31.73 -17.55
C TYR A 811 4.62 -31.04 -17.32
N ALA A 812 4.38 -29.90 -17.95
CA ALA A 812 3.13 -29.16 -17.80
C ALA A 812 2.00 -29.83 -18.59
N GLY A 813 0.87 -30.07 -17.94
CA GLY A 813 -0.39 -30.39 -18.57
C GLY A 813 -1.15 -29.19 -19.11
N PHE A 814 -0.80 -28.01 -18.61
CA PHE A 814 -1.30 -26.71 -19.07
C PHE A 814 -0.19 -25.68 -19.13
N VAL A 815 -0.14 -24.92 -20.22
CA VAL A 815 0.73 -23.76 -20.38
C VAL A 815 -0.14 -22.59 -20.79
N PHE A 816 0.01 -21.44 -20.12
CA PHE A 816 -0.74 -20.24 -20.43
C PHE A 816 -0.54 -19.79 -21.89
N ASP A 817 -1.58 -19.17 -22.43
CA ASP A 817 -1.57 -18.65 -23.79
C ASP A 817 -1.68 -17.11 -23.72
N ASP A 818 -0.60 -16.41 -24.10
CA ASP A 818 -0.55 -14.95 -24.10
C ASP A 818 -1.51 -14.30 -25.10
N THR A 819 -1.96 -15.07 -26.10
CA THR A 819 -2.88 -14.58 -27.14
C THR A 819 -4.34 -14.73 -26.76
N SER A 820 -4.64 -15.43 -25.64
CA SER A 820 -6.02 -15.69 -25.20
C SER A 820 -6.39 -14.84 -23.99
N PRO A 821 -7.39 -13.96 -24.10
CA PRO A 821 -7.93 -13.22 -22.95
C PRO A 821 -8.72 -14.11 -21.97
N LYS A 822 -8.79 -15.41 -22.20
CA LYS A 822 -9.66 -16.35 -21.46
C LYS A 822 -8.93 -17.08 -20.35
N ASN A 823 -8.22 -16.40 -19.46
CA ASN A 823 -7.87 -17.02 -18.19
C ASN A 823 -9.01 -16.75 -17.19
N VAL A 824 -9.90 -17.70 -17.10
CA VAL A 824 -10.89 -17.75 -16.03
C VAL A 824 -10.18 -18.37 -14.84
N ALA A 825 -10.23 -17.71 -13.69
CA ALA A 825 -9.76 -18.27 -12.43
C ALA A 825 -10.36 -19.68 -12.26
N ARG A 826 -9.49 -20.67 -12.04
CA ARG A 826 -9.92 -22.05 -11.86
C ARG A 826 -10.31 -22.32 -10.43
N THR A 827 -11.30 -23.13 -10.25
CA THR A 827 -11.72 -23.67 -8.96
C THR A 827 -11.61 -25.19 -8.90
N GLU A 828 -11.30 -25.83 -10.04
CA GLU A 828 -11.12 -27.27 -10.17
C GLU A 828 -9.85 -27.56 -10.96
N TYR A 829 -9.05 -28.49 -10.48
CA TYR A 829 -7.74 -28.82 -11.04
C TYR A 829 -7.57 -30.33 -11.19
N ASP A 830 -7.03 -30.75 -12.30
CA ASP A 830 -6.50 -32.10 -12.47
C ASP A 830 -5.11 -32.21 -11.83
N ASN A 831 -4.70 -33.41 -11.49
CA ASN A 831 -3.39 -33.71 -10.90
C ASN A 831 -2.27 -33.55 -11.93
N MET A 832 -1.89 -32.29 -12.25
CA MET A 832 -0.83 -31.98 -13.22
C MET A 832 -0.16 -30.66 -12.83
N LEU A 833 0.89 -30.31 -13.55
CA LEU A 833 1.56 -29.01 -13.51
C LEU A 833 0.81 -28.03 -14.42
N TYR A 834 0.45 -26.87 -13.86
CA TYR A 834 -0.09 -25.72 -14.56
C TYR A 834 0.99 -24.64 -14.61
N LEU A 835 1.44 -24.26 -15.80
CA LEU A 835 2.25 -23.07 -16.01
C LEU A 835 1.31 -21.91 -16.30
N GLU A 836 1.18 -21.02 -15.32
CA GLU A 836 0.37 -19.83 -15.44
C GLU A 836 1.23 -18.61 -15.80
N ARG A 837 0.58 -17.54 -16.29
CA ARG A 837 1.30 -16.30 -16.57
C ARG A 837 1.82 -15.65 -15.29
N PRO A 838 2.85 -14.77 -15.42
CA PRO A 838 3.32 -13.98 -14.29
C PRO A 838 2.19 -13.27 -13.55
N GLY A 839 2.26 -13.26 -12.22
CA GLY A 839 1.27 -12.59 -11.38
C GLY A 839 1.15 -13.16 -9.97
N CYS A 840 0.24 -12.58 -9.19
CA CYS A 840 -0.08 -13.01 -7.83
C CYS A 840 -1.29 -13.96 -7.79
N ASN A 841 -1.33 -14.94 -8.68
CA ASN A 841 -2.51 -15.75 -9.07
C ASN A 841 -3.30 -16.35 -7.90
N LEU A 842 -2.65 -17.02 -6.96
CA LEU A 842 -3.30 -17.60 -5.79
C LEU A 842 -3.18 -16.70 -4.54
N CYS A 843 -2.10 -15.94 -4.43
CA CYS A 843 -1.76 -15.18 -3.22
C CYS A 843 -2.84 -14.17 -2.80
N MET A 844 -3.57 -13.59 -3.74
CA MET A 844 -4.59 -12.56 -3.48
C MET A 844 -5.96 -13.12 -3.08
N GLY A 845 -6.24 -14.40 -3.34
CA GLY A 845 -7.53 -15.03 -3.06
C GLY A 845 -8.70 -14.53 -3.93
N ASN A 846 -8.43 -13.70 -4.94
CA ASN A 846 -9.42 -13.18 -5.88
C ASN A 846 -9.28 -13.77 -7.29
N GLN A 847 -8.27 -14.59 -7.52
CA GLN A 847 -7.95 -15.21 -8.80
C GLN A 847 -8.14 -16.73 -8.70
N GLU A 848 -7.04 -17.50 -8.69
CA GLU A 848 -7.13 -18.94 -8.47
C GLU A 848 -7.61 -19.27 -7.06
N LYS A 849 -8.40 -20.34 -6.90
CA LYS A 849 -8.99 -20.73 -5.62
C LYS A 849 -8.87 -22.22 -5.38
N ALA A 850 -8.60 -22.60 -4.15
CA ALA A 850 -8.71 -23.98 -3.70
C ALA A 850 -10.16 -24.36 -3.36
N GLN A 851 -10.44 -25.63 -3.24
CA GLN A 851 -11.74 -26.15 -2.84
C GLN A 851 -11.90 -26.22 -1.32
N LYS A 852 -13.15 -26.33 -0.90
CA LYS A 852 -13.47 -26.52 0.51
C LYS A 852 -12.83 -27.79 1.05
N GLY A 853 -12.04 -27.64 2.12
CA GLY A 853 -11.39 -28.75 2.79
C GLY A 853 -9.99 -29.06 2.28
N ASP A 854 -9.52 -28.32 1.26
CA ASP A 854 -8.18 -28.52 0.72
C ASP A 854 -7.09 -28.04 1.70
N THR A 855 -5.99 -28.77 1.73
CA THR A 855 -4.71 -28.30 2.27
C THR A 855 -3.85 -27.78 1.13
N VAL A 856 -3.58 -26.46 1.16
CA VAL A 856 -2.77 -25.77 0.16
C VAL A 856 -1.35 -25.58 0.68
N MET A 857 -0.35 -25.99 -0.08
CA MET A 857 1.04 -25.70 0.21
C MET A 857 1.61 -24.71 -0.81
N ALA A 858 2.17 -23.60 -0.36
CA ALA A 858 2.52 -22.48 -1.23
C ALA A 858 3.84 -21.82 -0.88
N THR A 859 4.47 -21.25 -1.91
CA THR A 859 5.57 -20.28 -1.74
C THR A 859 5.06 -18.85 -1.51
N SER A 860 3.76 -18.64 -1.40
CA SER A 860 3.16 -17.33 -1.13
C SER A 860 3.68 -16.73 0.17
N THR A 861 3.73 -15.40 0.26
CA THR A 861 4.04 -14.71 1.50
C THR A 861 2.86 -14.66 2.43
N ARG A 862 1.67 -14.37 1.88
CA ARG A 862 0.44 -14.20 2.64
C ARG A 862 -0.65 -15.10 2.08
N LEU A 863 -0.76 -16.27 2.65
CA LEU A 863 -1.85 -17.18 2.35
C LEU A 863 -2.39 -17.72 3.68
N PHE A 864 -3.68 -17.72 3.83
CA PHE A 864 -4.39 -18.26 4.98
C PHE A 864 -5.76 -18.76 4.54
N GLN A 865 -6.40 -19.55 5.36
CA GLN A 865 -7.60 -20.29 5.05
C GLN A 865 -8.70 -19.50 4.32
N GLY A 866 -9.14 -18.38 4.87
CA GLY A 866 -10.19 -17.56 4.26
C GLY A 866 -9.78 -16.91 2.94
N ARG A 867 -8.49 -16.77 2.68
CA ARG A 867 -7.96 -16.18 1.45
C ARG A 867 -7.92 -17.17 0.29
N VAL A 868 -7.64 -18.45 0.59
CA VAL A 868 -7.49 -19.50 -0.43
C VAL A 868 -8.83 -20.02 -0.95
N VAL A 869 -9.78 -20.20 -0.06
CA VAL A 869 -11.08 -20.84 -0.37
C VAL A 869 -12.18 -19.80 -0.68
N GLY A 870 -11.93 -18.51 -0.39
CA GLY A 870 -12.93 -17.44 -0.55
C GLY A 870 -13.88 -17.29 0.64
N ASP A 871 -14.69 -16.31 0.59
CA ASP A 871 -15.55 -15.57 1.50
C ASP A 871 -16.29 -16.26 2.67
N THR A 872 -15.81 -17.32 3.25
CA THR A 872 -16.51 -17.89 4.40
C THR A 872 -15.64 -17.93 5.65
N PRO A 873 -16.12 -17.38 6.77
CA PRO A 873 -15.38 -17.37 8.04
C PRO A 873 -15.25 -18.74 8.71
N ASN A 874 -15.73 -19.80 8.11
CA ASN A 874 -15.79 -21.13 8.71
C ASN A 874 -14.88 -22.13 8.03
N LYS A 875 -13.62 -22.23 8.47
CA LYS A 875 -12.70 -23.38 8.37
C LYS A 875 -12.91 -24.30 7.17
N LEU A 876 -12.53 -23.84 5.99
CA LEU A 876 -12.85 -24.57 4.78
C LEU A 876 -11.65 -25.15 4.06
N GLY A 877 -10.44 -24.92 4.55
CA GLY A 877 -9.19 -25.41 4.04
C GLY A 877 -8.06 -25.10 5.02
N GLU A 878 -6.83 -25.40 4.65
CA GLU A 878 -5.62 -25.16 5.43
C GLU A 878 -4.53 -24.63 4.52
N SER A 879 -3.71 -23.72 5.02
CA SER A 879 -2.58 -23.15 4.29
C SER A 879 -1.28 -23.52 4.98
N LEU A 880 -0.30 -23.97 4.20
CA LEU A 880 1.06 -24.26 4.63
C LEU A 880 2.02 -23.47 3.73
N LEU A 881 2.95 -22.74 4.31
CA LEU A 881 3.91 -21.92 3.58
C LEU A 881 5.29 -22.55 3.68
N ALA A 882 5.90 -22.84 2.52
CA ALA A 882 7.16 -23.55 2.45
C ALA A 882 8.03 -23.10 1.28
N SER A 883 9.29 -23.52 1.27
CA SER A 883 10.21 -23.31 0.16
C SER A 883 9.78 -24.06 -1.11
N THR A 884 10.20 -23.55 -2.27
CA THR A 884 9.88 -24.13 -3.58
C THR A 884 10.13 -25.66 -3.65
N PRO A 885 11.28 -26.20 -3.19
CA PRO A 885 11.50 -27.63 -3.22
C PRO A 885 10.48 -28.45 -2.41
N VAL A 886 10.07 -27.94 -1.25
CA VAL A 886 9.07 -28.61 -0.39
C VAL A 886 7.70 -28.62 -1.08
N VAL A 887 7.26 -27.48 -1.65
CA VAL A 887 5.98 -27.35 -2.35
C VAL A 887 5.91 -28.32 -3.55
N VAL A 888 6.94 -28.29 -4.38
CA VAL A 888 7.00 -29.16 -5.59
C VAL A 888 6.91 -30.62 -5.22
N LEU A 889 7.75 -31.06 -4.28
CA LEU A 889 7.78 -32.47 -3.89
C LEU A 889 6.47 -32.90 -3.20
N SER A 890 5.87 -32.01 -2.41
CA SER A 890 4.57 -32.27 -1.78
C SER A 890 3.46 -32.48 -2.81
N SER A 891 3.43 -31.70 -3.90
CA SER A 891 2.45 -31.89 -4.98
C SER A 891 2.65 -33.20 -5.73
N ILE A 892 3.89 -33.64 -5.95
CA ILE A 892 4.20 -34.92 -6.56
C ILE A 892 3.79 -36.09 -5.67
N LEU A 893 3.99 -35.98 -4.34
CA LEU A 893 3.65 -37.01 -3.37
C LEU A 893 2.18 -36.97 -2.91
N GLY A 894 1.47 -35.85 -3.06
CA GLY A 894 0.15 -35.59 -2.49
C GLY A 894 0.18 -35.43 -0.95
N ARG A 895 1.37 -35.23 -0.40
CA ARG A 895 1.61 -35.09 1.05
C ARG A 895 2.95 -34.39 1.29
N THR A 896 3.19 -33.93 2.49
CA THR A 896 4.53 -33.47 2.89
C THR A 896 5.57 -34.59 2.68
N PRO A 897 6.78 -34.29 2.22
CA PRO A 897 7.84 -35.27 2.12
C PRO A 897 8.45 -35.61 3.50
N THR A 898 9.06 -36.77 3.59
CA THR A 898 10.06 -37.05 4.64
C THR A 898 11.35 -36.30 4.33
N ILE A 899 12.22 -36.12 5.32
CA ILE A 899 13.53 -35.48 5.11
C ILE A 899 14.41 -36.24 4.13
N ASP A 900 14.31 -37.57 4.11
CA ASP A 900 15.08 -38.42 3.18
C ASP A 900 14.58 -38.31 1.74
N GLU A 901 13.25 -38.29 1.53
CA GLU A 901 12.63 -38.01 0.23
C GLU A 901 13.05 -36.63 -0.29
N TYR A 902 13.01 -35.61 0.59
CA TYR A 902 13.44 -34.26 0.26
C TYR A 902 14.90 -34.24 -0.20
N LYS A 903 15.82 -34.75 0.64
CA LYS A 903 17.26 -34.78 0.31
C LYS A 903 17.57 -35.58 -0.96
N ALA A 904 16.79 -36.61 -1.26
CA ALA A 904 16.93 -37.37 -2.49
C ALA A 904 16.50 -36.55 -3.72
N ALA A 905 15.38 -35.81 -3.64
CA ALA A 905 14.85 -35.00 -4.73
C ALA A 905 15.74 -33.80 -5.10
N VAL A 906 16.38 -33.20 -4.12
CA VAL A 906 17.30 -32.05 -4.33
C VAL A 906 18.77 -32.45 -4.49
N ARG A 907 19.07 -33.75 -4.56
CA ARG A 907 20.45 -34.22 -4.66
C ARG A 907 21.17 -33.61 -5.86
N GLY A 908 22.34 -33.03 -5.62
CA GLY A 908 23.17 -32.39 -6.65
C GLY A 908 22.63 -31.03 -7.13
N ILE A 909 21.60 -30.53 -6.51
CA ILE A 909 21.14 -29.16 -6.69
C ILE A 909 21.68 -28.35 -5.50
N ASP A 910 22.52 -27.38 -5.77
CA ASP A 910 22.94 -26.42 -4.74
C ASP A 910 21.90 -25.34 -4.62
N LEU A 911 21.12 -25.38 -3.55
CA LEU A 911 20.06 -24.42 -3.26
C LEU A 911 20.59 -23.08 -2.70
N THR A 912 21.87 -23.03 -2.34
CA THR A 912 22.51 -21.81 -1.83
C THR A 912 23.03 -20.90 -2.95
N SER A 913 23.18 -21.43 -4.18
CA SER A 913 23.75 -20.73 -5.33
C SER A 913 22.80 -20.73 -6.54
N TYR A 914 21.73 -19.96 -6.47
CA TYR A 914 20.80 -19.79 -7.58
C TYR A 914 21.29 -18.87 -8.70
N ALA A 915 22.32 -18.10 -8.43
CA ALA A 915 22.91 -17.21 -9.42
C ALA A 915 23.47 -17.98 -10.62
N PRO A 916 23.57 -17.35 -11.79
CA PRO A 916 24.35 -17.88 -12.90
C PRO A 916 25.77 -18.27 -12.44
N PRO A 917 26.43 -19.27 -13.05
CA PRO A 917 27.75 -19.71 -12.62
C PRO A 917 28.83 -18.62 -12.57
N SER A 918 28.68 -17.55 -13.38
CA SER A 918 29.55 -16.38 -13.38
C SER A 918 29.33 -15.44 -12.18
N GLU A 919 28.23 -15.62 -11.44
CA GLU A 919 27.76 -14.73 -10.36
C GLU A 919 27.59 -15.51 -9.05
N ALA A 920 27.86 -16.82 -9.05
CA ALA A 920 27.75 -17.67 -7.87
C ALA A 920 28.74 -17.23 -6.79
N MET A 921 28.22 -16.52 -5.80
CA MET A 921 28.96 -16.20 -4.58
C MET A 921 28.43 -17.11 -3.49
N THR A 922 29.31 -17.83 -2.86
CA THR A 922 28.96 -18.63 -1.69
C THR A 922 28.77 -17.72 -0.50
N VAL A 923 27.78 -17.99 0.35
CA VAL A 923 27.69 -17.40 1.68
C VAL A 923 28.90 -17.91 2.44
N ALA A 924 29.96 -17.16 2.44
CA ALA A 924 31.14 -17.44 3.21
C ALA A 924 31.11 -16.61 4.48
N GLY A 925 31.29 -17.24 5.63
CA GLY A 925 31.30 -16.62 6.93
C GLY A 925 32.41 -15.59 7.12
#